data_c9917add3169b4ee8adfd74c7f6959df
#
_entry.id   c9917add3169b4ee8adfd74c7f6959df
#
_cell.length_a   1.000
_cell.length_b   1.000
_cell.length_c   1.000
_cell.angle_alpha   90.00
_cell.angle_beta   90.00
_cell.angle_gamma   90.00
#
_symmetry.space_group_name_H-M   'P 1'
#
loop_
_entity.id
_entity.type
_entity.pdbx_description
1 polymer ?
#
loop_
_entity_poly.entity_id
_entity_poly.type
_entity_poly.pdbx_seq_one_letter_code
_entity_poly.pdbx_strand_id
1 'polypeptide(L)'
;MKTHHSPQTFRRNLLVPCLLYALVLATAPTWAGTLHVPKEHKTIQSGIDSAKAGDTVLVAPGTYPERLRLKPGITLRSAGDDAKGKLGLRRAEATIIDGNVAEAKGPGVSMAEGSTLDGFTVTGVGKYDDALWKKHHATQGNKQEYRKIGAPGTAGIEVRHDCTVANNIVHHIGYTGIGISGAKDRRVSPLITGNFCYRNMGGGIGSMRGSTALITGNTCFENFYAGIGHMHASPTVTKNVCYENVRAGIGVAEGSKPVLRGNKCYRNRRAGIGIRTGGETNPLVEGNECYENDMAGIGTDDGAAPFIRRNRCWKNKMAGIGARDGSRPIIEGNECFQNVMAGIGTRGRDTAAVIRDNRCWENEMSGIGSRDGAAPLIVGNECFKNKMAGIGTEKGARAIIRGNTCHHNEMAGIGARSGAQPVIEDNDCFENKLAGIGMQNEKTVGLIRGNRCRANKLAGIGIEDSARATVIGNVCEKNKATGLGVQKKAHATLLNNQCIENGLVAIGVGNGASARIVGNQLKRTGGMPPMIAILKGSSAVITGNTITGGGVAGVMVQGSAVIRDNRFEGNGPRRGPGPPNFAVWAHGGSEVTFTGNEVDRWRHALHASGAKNMTANNNRISRFLGTAIVIQKTAAPANAFGNVAFSGNAKDRAVSVSGPQGVVNANVSKPVKKNN
;
A
#
# COMPACT_ATOMS: atom_id res chain seq x y z
N MET A 1 19.23 -7.45 -60.29
CA MET A 1 19.14 -6.95 -61.67
C MET A 1 19.34 -5.45 -61.58
N LYS A 2 20.52 -5.00 -61.93
CA LYS A 2 20.93 -4.19 -63.09
C LYS A 2 20.14 -2.88 -63.13
N THR A 3 20.76 -1.78 -62.69
CA THR A 3 21.53 -0.78 -63.48
C THR A 3 20.66 0.17 -64.28
N HIS A 4 20.76 1.48 -64.11
CA HIS A 4 21.57 2.33 -65.01
C HIS A 4 21.66 3.78 -64.55
N HIS A 5 22.87 4.27 -64.63
CA HIS A 5 23.28 5.67 -64.60
C HIS A 5 22.80 6.44 -65.85
N SER A 6 22.63 7.75 -65.74
CA SER A 6 23.35 8.64 -66.66
C SER A 6 23.21 10.11 -66.22
N PRO A 7 24.23 10.95 -66.49
CA PRO A 7 24.32 12.35 -66.04
C PRO A 7 24.04 13.33 -67.15
N GLN A 8 23.60 14.53 -66.85
CA GLN A 8 23.67 15.67 -67.82
C GLN A 8 24.00 16.99 -67.07
N THR A 9 25.15 17.40 -67.29
CA THR A 9 25.67 18.55 -68.06
C THR A 9 25.36 19.95 -67.52
N PHE A 10 26.47 20.60 -67.19
CA PHE A 10 26.68 22.03 -66.94
C PHE A 10 26.13 22.96 -68.02
N ARG A 11 25.47 24.04 -67.59
CA ARG A 11 25.51 25.32 -68.31
C ARG A 11 25.82 26.49 -67.36
N ARG A 12 26.95 27.13 -67.58
CA ARG A 12 27.33 28.41 -67.01
C ARG A 12 26.45 29.51 -67.66
N ASN A 13 25.86 30.35 -66.82
CA ASN A 13 25.46 31.70 -67.22
C ASN A 13 26.05 32.69 -66.24
N LEU A 14 26.84 33.59 -66.77
CA LEU A 14 27.31 34.78 -66.08
C LEU A 14 26.11 35.67 -65.70
N LEU A 15 26.09 36.15 -64.47
CA LEU A 15 25.25 37.26 -64.07
C LEU A 15 26.03 38.29 -63.25
N VAL A 16 25.91 39.46 -63.61
CA VAL A 16 26.42 40.74 -63.15
C VAL A 16 26.15 40.95 -61.65
N PRO A 17 27.06 41.49 -60.82
CA PRO A 17 26.80 41.83 -59.44
C PRO A 17 26.04 43.12 -59.28
N CYS A 18 24.78 43.08 -58.90
CA CYS A 18 24.11 44.24 -58.32
C CYS A 18 24.52 44.35 -56.84
N LEU A 19 25.32 45.35 -56.50
CA LEU A 19 25.60 45.79 -55.14
C LEU A 19 24.30 46.33 -54.49
N LEU A 20 23.62 45.54 -53.68
CA LEU A 20 22.67 46.05 -52.71
C LEU A 20 23.45 46.33 -51.39
N TYR A 21 23.65 47.62 -51.11
CA TYR A 21 24.07 48.07 -49.77
C TYR A 21 22.93 47.78 -48.81
N ALA A 22 22.98 46.66 -48.10
CA ALA A 22 22.19 46.43 -46.92
C ALA A 22 22.75 47.29 -45.78
N LEU A 23 22.02 48.36 -45.46
CA LEU A 23 22.27 49.15 -44.25
C LEU A 23 21.97 48.29 -43.06
N VAL A 24 22.98 47.59 -42.54
CA VAL A 24 22.94 46.98 -41.22
C VAL A 24 22.94 48.12 -40.22
N LEU A 25 21.76 48.52 -39.76
CA LEU A 25 21.61 49.30 -38.54
C LEU A 25 22.18 48.45 -37.41
N ALA A 26 23.45 48.65 -37.08
CA ALA A 26 24.08 48.18 -35.89
C ALA A 26 23.32 48.84 -34.71
N THR A 27 22.36 48.14 -34.16
CA THR A 27 21.83 48.51 -32.85
C THR A 27 22.99 48.40 -31.86
N ALA A 28 23.53 49.55 -31.46
CA ALA A 28 24.50 49.59 -30.37
C ALA A 28 23.94 48.78 -29.18
N PRO A 29 24.75 47.97 -28.50
CA PRO A 29 24.29 47.28 -27.30
C PRO A 29 23.86 48.38 -26.31
N THR A 30 22.56 48.50 -26.08
CA THR A 30 22.04 49.37 -25.04
C THR A 30 22.46 48.71 -23.72
N TRP A 31 23.43 49.31 -23.03
CA TRP A 31 23.82 48.91 -21.70
C TRP A 31 22.56 48.94 -20.82
N ALA A 32 22.29 47.85 -20.11
CA ALA A 32 21.19 47.75 -19.15
C ALA A 32 21.35 48.86 -18.09
N GLY A 33 20.38 49.77 -18.02
CA GLY A 33 20.38 50.89 -17.08
C GLY A 33 19.81 50.44 -15.71
N THR A 34 20.19 51.21 -14.67
CA THR A 34 19.54 51.08 -13.37
C THR A 34 18.82 52.38 -13.02
N LEU A 35 17.50 52.29 -12.80
CA LEU A 35 16.63 53.39 -12.40
C LEU A 35 16.32 53.28 -10.90
N HIS A 36 16.54 54.34 -10.14
CA HIS A 36 16.42 54.32 -8.67
C HIS A 36 15.10 54.93 -8.18
N VAL A 37 14.37 54.15 -7.34
CA VAL A 37 13.15 54.61 -6.69
C VAL A 37 13.43 54.69 -5.16
N PRO A 38 13.09 55.79 -4.49
CA PRO A 38 12.39 56.98 -4.93
C PRO A 38 13.33 58.11 -5.45
N LYS A 39 14.65 57.86 -5.56
CA LYS A 39 15.64 58.90 -5.87
C LYS A 39 15.42 59.61 -7.20
N GLU A 40 15.17 58.84 -8.27
CA GLU A 40 15.00 59.35 -9.64
C GLU A 40 13.53 59.38 -10.05
N HIS A 41 12.75 58.41 -9.52
CA HIS A 41 11.32 58.24 -9.79
C HIS A 41 10.55 58.18 -8.47
N LYS A 42 9.54 59.04 -8.30
CA LYS A 42 8.77 59.13 -7.03
C LYS A 42 8.00 57.84 -6.65
N THR A 43 7.59 57.07 -7.65
CA THR A 43 6.81 55.84 -7.47
C THR A 43 7.48 54.68 -8.22
N ILE A 44 7.18 53.45 -7.81
CA ILE A 44 7.70 52.26 -8.49
C ILE A 44 7.16 52.19 -9.90
N GLN A 45 5.84 52.50 -10.11
CA GLN A 45 5.22 52.47 -11.43
C GLN A 45 5.88 53.48 -12.36
N SER A 46 6.21 54.71 -11.92
CA SER A 46 6.89 55.68 -12.76
C SER A 46 8.30 55.28 -13.19
N GLY A 47 9.02 54.54 -12.28
CA GLY A 47 10.28 53.91 -12.65
C GLY A 47 10.11 52.82 -13.70
N ILE A 48 9.09 51.95 -13.57
CA ILE A 48 8.73 50.93 -14.55
C ILE A 48 8.37 51.55 -15.91
N ASP A 49 7.58 52.60 -15.90
CA ASP A 49 7.12 53.27 -17.14
C ASP A 49 8.29 53.86 -17.91
N SER A 50 9.32 54.34 -17.22
CA SER A 50 10.54 54.91 -17.82
C SER A 50 11.54 53.85 -18.27
N ALA A 51 11.52 52.63 -17.68
CA ALA A 51 12.48 51.57 -17.99
C ALA A 51 12.28 50.97 -19.40
N LYS A 52 13.37 50.51 -20.01
CA LYS A 52 13.39 49.76 -21.28
C LYS A 52 13.74 48.30 -21.01
N ALA A 53 13.48 47.43 -21.97
CA ALA A 53 13.88 46.02 -21.84
C ALA A 53 15.39 45.90 -21.56
N GLY A 54 15.74 45.08 -20.59
CA GLY A 54 17.09 44.92 -20.02
C GLY A 54 17.34 45.77 -18.76
N ASP A 55 16.60 46.86 -18.53
CA ASP A 55 16.82 47.73 -17.39
C ASP A 55 16.39 47.09 -16.04
N THR A 56 17.04 47.57 -14.97
CA THR A 56 16.68 47.25 -13.60
C THR A 56 16.06 48.48 -12.92
N VAL A 57 14.86 48.33 -12.40
CA VAL A 57 14.25 49.30 -11.47
C VAL A 57 14.60 48.86 -10.04
N LEU A 58 15.50 49.61 -9.42
CA LEU A 58 16.02 49.32 -8.08
C LEU A 58 15.29 50.17 -7.04
N VAL A 59 14.56 49.48 -6.13
CA VAL A 59 13.65 50.11 -5.18
C VAL A 59 14.26 50.10 -3.76
N ALA A 60 14.43 51.29 -3.16
CA ALA A 60 14.93 51.42 -1.80
C ALA A 60 13.94 50.85 -0.78
N PRO A 61 14.41 50.49 0.43
CA PRO A 61 13.52 50.08 1.52
C PRO A 61 12.41 51.09 1.80
N GLY A 62 11.19 50.60 2.02
CA GLY A 62 10.00 51.43 2.26
C GLY A 62 8.69 50.72 1.95
N THR A 63 7.57 51.37 2.28
CA THR A 63 6.24 50.88 1.93
C THR A 63 5.67 51.72 0.79
N TYR A 64 5.32 51.03 -0.27
CA TYR A 64 4.79 51.65 -1.50
C TYR A 64 3.34 51.25 -1.71
N PRO A 65 2.37 52.17 -1.49
CA PRO A 65 0.94 51.89 -1.70
C PRO A 65 0.64 51.94 -3.20
N GLU A 66 1.03 50.88 -3.94
CA GLU A 66 0.90 50.82 -5.38
C GLU A 66 0.40 49.45 -5.85
N ARG A 67 -0.22 49.42 -7.03
CA ARG A 67 -0.45 48.23 -7.82
C ARG A 67 0.30 48.33 -9.12
N LEU A 68 1.19 47.36 -9.36
CA LEU A 68 2.21 47.49 -10.41
C LEU A 68 1.89 46.65 -11.64
N ARG A 69 2.24 47.21 -12.80
CA ARG A 69 2.21 46.51 -14.08
C ARG A 69 3.60 46.59 -14.69
N LEU A 70 4.29 45.44 -14.69
CA LEU A 70 5.63 45.35 -15.27
C LEU A 70 5.58 45.47 -16.79
N LYS A 71 6.69 45.92 -17.36
CA LYS A 71 6.95 45.95 -18.82
C LYS A 71 7.76 44.71 -19.21
N PRO A 72 7.69 44.27 -20.47
CA PRO A 72 8.49 43.16 -20.98
C PRO A 72 9.99 43.39 -20.79
N GLY A 73 10.68 42.33 -20.33
CA GLY A 73 12.14 42.25 -20.23
C GLY A 73 12.79 43.12 -19.16
N ILE A 74 12.04 43.78 -18.25
CA ILE A 74 12.64 44.55 -17.16
C ILE A 74 12.81 43.70 -15.89
N THR A 75 13.76 44.13 -15.05
CA THR A 75 13.93 43.60 -13.68
C THR A 75 13.43 44.63 -12.67
N LEU A 76 12.45 44.26 -11.84
CA LEU A 76 12.06 45.01 -10.64
C LEU A 76 12.69 44.35 -9.42
N ARG A 77 13.63 45.02 -8.74
CA ARG A 77 14.38 44.45 -7.60
C ARG A 77 14.40 45.40 -6.42
N SER A 78 14.25 44.88 -5.22
CA SER A 78 14.47 45.66 -4.01
C SER A 78 15.96 45.88 -3.77
N ALA A 79 16.34 47.05 -3.28
CA ALA A 79 17.72 47.40 -2.96
C ALA A 79 18.21 46.71 -1.69
N GLY A 80 19.49 46.36 -1.68
CA GLY A 80 20.15 45.68 -0.57
C GLY A 80 20.83 44.36 -1.01
N ASP A 81 21.52 43.73 -0.10
CA ASP A 81 22.15 42.44 -0.26
C ASP A 81 21.13 41.29 -0.12
N ASP A 82 21.57 40.09 -0.45
CA ASP A 82 20.74 38.87 -0.33
C ASP A 82 20.87 38.21 1.05
N ALA A 83 21.18 38.97 2.08
CA ALA A 83 21.26 38.47 3.43
C ALA A 83 19.92 37.95 3.93
N LYS A 84 19.92 36.81 4.61
CA LYS A 84 18.74 36.18 5.17
C LYS A 84 18.13 37.07 6.26
N GLY A 85 16.82 37.33 6.12
CA GLY A 85 15.98 37.98 7.14
C GLY A 85 15.33 36.96 8.08
N LYS A 86 14.25 37.35 8.73
CA LYS A 86 13.46 36.48 9.60
C LYS A 86 12.69 35.41 8.81
N LEU A 87 12.11 35.77 7.70
CA LEU A 87 11.28 34.90 6.87
C LEU A 87 11.89 34.67 5.47
N GLY A 88 12.27 35.71 4.79
CA GLY A 88 12.87 35.67 3.46
C GLY A 88 14.23 36.37 3.40
N LEU A 89 14.45 37.13 2.33
CA LEU A 89 15.59 38.05 2.27
C LEU A 89 15.29 39.31 3.06
N ARG A 90 16.31 39.85 3.77
CA ARG A 90 16.18 41.08 4.56
C ARG A 90 15.67 42.25 3.70
N ARG A 91 16.13 42.38 2.47
CA ARG A 91 15.67 43.39 1.52
C ARG A 91 14.20 43.21 1.12
N ALA A 92 13.71 41.95 1.05
CA ALA A 92 12.30 41.68 0.78
C ALA A 92 11.40 42.06 1.97
N GLU A 93 11.87 41.83 3.20
CA GLU A 93 11.16 42.25 4.42
C GLU A 93 11.06 43.77 4.54
N ALA A 94 12.07 44.50 4.05
CA ALA A 94 12.18 45.96 4.15
C ALA A 94 11.49 46.73 3.02
N THR A 95 11.15 46.08 1.87
CA THR A 95 10.58 46.75 0.70
C THR A 95 9.21 46.16 0.38
N ILE A 96 8.17 46.93 0.70
CA ILE A 96 6.77 46.45 0.73
C ILE A 96 5.96 47.11 -0.38
N ILE A 97 5.34 46.32 -1.23
CA ILE A 97 4.30 46.72 -2.17
C ILE A 97 2.96 46.46 -1.48
N ASP A 98 2.32 47.52 -1.00
CA ASP A 98 0.99 47.46 -0.38
C ASP A 98 -0.11 47.72 -1.43
N GLY A 99 -0.78 46.66 -1.81
CA GLY A 99 -1.86 46.72 -2.79
C GLY A 99 -3.18 47.27 -2.25
N ASN A 100 -3.24 47.72 -0.98
CA ASN A 100 -4.43 48.32 -0.37
C ASN A 100 -4.61 49.75 -0.85
N VAL A 101 -4.88 49.92 -2.13
CA VAL A 101 -5.08 51.20 -2.80
C VAL A 101 -6.59 51.39 -3.04
N ALA A 102 -7.15 52.51 -2.61
CA ALA A 102 -8.56 52.82 -2.77
C ALA A 102 -8.96 52.70 -4.24
N GLU A 103 -10.12 52.06 -4.50
CA GLU A 103 -10.74 51.87 -5.82
C GLU A 103 -9.86 51.09 -6.86
N ALA A 104 -8.64 50.71 -6.50
CA ALA A 104 -7.76 49.97 -7.42
C ALA A 104 -8.29 48.55 -7.66
N LYS A 105 -8.47 48.20 -8.93
CA LYS A 105 -8.87 46.87 -9.39
C LYS A 105 -7.65 46.08 -9.89
N GLY A 106 -7.72 44.76 -9.82
CA GLY A 106 -6.65 43.88 -10.35
C GLY A 106 -5.62 43.43 -9.29
N PRO A 107 -4.55 42.74 -9.70
CA PRO A 107 -3.52 42.20 -8.81
C PRO A 107 -2.62 43.29 -8.20
N GLY A 108 -1.86 42.92 -7.18
CA GLY A 108 -0.82 43.79 -6.63
C GLY A 108 0.31 44.02 -7.62
N VAL A 109 0.74 42.96 -8.30
CA VAL A 109 1.74 42.99 -9.37
C VAL A 109 1.25 42.17 -10.56
N SER A 110 1.19 42.77 -11.75
CA SER A 110 1.02 42.07 -13.04
C SER A 110 2.36 41.86 -13.70
N MET A 111 2.75 40.63 -13.94
CA MET A 111 3.99 40.28 -14.62
C MET A 111 3.85 40.40 -16.13
N ALA A 112 4.95 40.70 -16.82
CA ALA A 112 5.05 40.76 -18.26
C ALA A 112 6.06 39.75 -18.82
N GLU A 113 6.09 39.55 -20.12
CA GLU A 113 6.99 38.63 -20.81
C GLU A 113 8.46 38.97 -20.52
N GLY A 114 9.24 37.97 -20.10
CA GLY A 114 10.66 38.10 -19.77
C GLY A 114 10.97 38.99 -18.55
N SER A 115 9.96 39.50 -17.84
CA SER A 115 10.19 40.33 -16.63
C SER A 115 10.57 39.56 -15.41
N THR A 116 11.29 40.21 -14.48
CA THR A 116 11.67 39.65 -13.18
C THR A 116 11.14 40.52 -12.06
N LEU A 117 10.53 39.88 -11.04
CA LEU A 117 10.19 40.49 -9.76
C LEU A 117 11.00 39.79 -8.67
N ASP A 118 11.92 40.52 -8.02
CA ASP A 118 12.87 39.94 -7.10
C ASP A 118 12.96 40.66 -5.77
N GLY A 119 12.52 39.99 -4.69
CA GLY A 119 12.78 40.36 -3.31
C GLY A 119 11.87 41.47 -2.76
N PHE A 120 10.56 41.36 -2.91
CA PHE A 120 9.57 42.26 -2.31
C PHE A 120 8.63 41.55 -1.34
N THR A 121 8.11 42.27 -0.37
CA THR A 121 6.86 41.89 0.29
C THR A 121 5.69 42.43 -0.54
N VAL A 122 4.71 41.55 -0.88
CA VAL A 122 3.46 41.92 -1.54
C VAL A 122 2.30 41.57 -0.62
N THR A 123 1.51 42.58 -0.29
CA THR A 123 0.38 42.45 0.68
C THR A 123 -0.79 43.36 0.30
N GLY A 124 -1.89 43.32 1.06
CA GLY A 124 -3.00 44.29 0.99
C GLY A 124 -3.89 44.18 -0.26
N VAL A 125 -3.79 43.10 -1.07
CA VAL A 125 -4.63 42.91 -2.25
C VAL A 125 -5.90 42.15 -1.91
N GLY A 126 -7.06 42.81 -2.04
CA GLY A 126 -8.36 42.24 -1.69
C GLY A 126 -8.61 42.18 -0.18
N LYS A 127 -9.58 41.39 0.24
CA LYS A 127 -9.97 41.33 1.67
C LYS A 127 -9.44 40.04 2.30
N TYR A 128 -8.49 40.14 3.23
CA TYR A 128 -8.11 39.05 4.13
C TYR A 128 -9.09 39.00 5.30
N ASP A 129 -9.59 37.79 5.63
CA ASP A 129 -10.53 37.55 6.73
C ASP A 129 -9.91 36.62 7.77
N ASP A 130 -9.31 37.19 8.80
CA ASP A 130 -8.59 36.44 9.83
C ASP A 130 -9.53 35.54 10.66
N ALA A 131 -10.79 35.98 10.90
CA ALA A 131 -11.74 35.19 11.67
C ALA A 131 -12.17 33.94 10.90
N LEU A 132 -12.46 34.07 9.61
CA LEU A 132 -12.76 32.94 8.72
C LEU A 132 -11.55 32.01 8.60
N TRP A 133 -10.34 32.56 8.46
CA TRP A 133 -9.11 31.77 8.42
C TRP A 133 -8.93 30.94 9.70
N LYS A 134 -9.01 31.57 10.88
CA LYS A 134 -8.91 30.89 12.18
C LYS A 134 -9.94 29.78 12.36
N LYS A 135 -11.20 30.03 12.00
CA LYS A 135 -12.30 29.05 12.06
C LYS A 135 -11.93 27.78 11.26
N HIS A 136 -11.49 27.92 10.04
CA HIS A 136 -11.16 26.77 9.17
C HIS A 136 -9.81 26.12 9.51
N HIS A 137 -8.84 26.88 9.97
CA HIS A 137 -7.56 26.34 10.44
C HIS A 137 -7.71 25.49 11.71
N ALA A 138 -8.69 25.81 12.57
CA ALA A 138 -9.01 24.99 13.74
C ALA A 138 -9.69 23.66 13.36
N THR A 139 -10.30 23.56 12.19
CA THR A 139 -10.98 22.35 11.71
C THR A 139 -10.01 21.42 11.01
N GLN A 140 -9.86 20.20 11.53
CA GLN A 140 -8.84 19.25 11.10
C GLN A 140 -9.42 18.08 10.31
N GLY A 141 -8.61 17.52 9.41
CA GLY A 141 -8.81 16.25 8.75
C GLY A 141 -10.13 16.16 7.97
N ASN A 142 -10.82 15.05 8.14
CA ASN A 142 -12.06 14.75 7.45
C ASN A 142 -13.28 15.54 7.96
N LYS A 143 -13.15 16.30 9.05
CA LYS A 143 -14.19 17.21 9.54
C LYS A 143 -14.29 18.49 8.72
N GLN A 144 -13.29 18.81 7.89
CA GLN A 144 -13.35 19.95 6.97
C GLN A 144 -14.36 19.73 5.84
N GLU A 145 -15.09 20.80 5.51
CA GLU A 145 -15.97 20.80 4.35
C GLU A 145 -15.19 20.59 3.04
N TYR A 146 -15.73 19.76 2.13
CA TYR A 146 -15.16 19.52 0.82
C TYR A 146 -15.41 20.67 -0.15
N ARG A 147 -16.52 21.36 -0.01
CA ARG A 147 -16.91 22.47 -0.87
C ARG A 147 -15.92 23.63 -0.81
N LYS A 148 -16.02 24.53 -1.75
CA LYS A 148 -15.29 25.78 -1.77
C LYS A 148 -15.77 26.67 -0.61
N ILE A 149 -14.86 27.05 0.28
CA ILE A 149 -15.17 27.73 1.54
C ILE A 149 -14.79 29.22 1.56
N GLY A 150 -14.20 29.73 0.47
CA GLY A 150 -13.83 31.14 0.30
C GLY A 150 -14.33 31.70 -1.03
N ALA A 151 -14.47 33.02 -1.12
CA ALA A 151 -14.83 33.69 -2.35
C ALA A 151 -13.65 33.75 -3.33
N PRO A 152 -13.89 33.66 -4.66
CA PRO A 152 -12.89 34.00 -5.65
C PRO A 152 -12.45 35.46 -5.50
N GLY A 153 -11.18 35.72 -5.76
CA GLY A 153 -10.62 37.06 -5.65
C GLY A 153 -9.45 37.24 -6.63
N THR A 154 -8.69 38.27 -6.44
CA THR A 154 -7.54 38.64 -7.27
C THR A 154 -6.26 38.19 -6.59
N ALA A 155 -5.30 37.70 -7.37
CA ALA A 155 -4.00 37.29 -6.86
C ALA A 155 -3.14 38.47 -6.38
N GLY A 156 -2.24 38.22 -5.44
CA GLY A 156 -1.22 39.18 -5.07
C GLY A 156 -0.28 39.48 -6.23
N ILE A 157 0.28 38.42 -6.84
CA ILE A 157 1.11 38.48 -8.07
C ILE A 157 0.41 37.68 -9.15
N GLU A 158 0.08 38.29 -10.26
CA GLU A 158 -0.52 37.63 -11.43
C GLU A 158 0.54 37.35 -12.50
N VAL A 159 0.60 36.10 -12.92
CA VAL A 159 1.57 35.58 -13.90
C VAL A 159 0.83 35.01 -15.10
N ARG A 160 0.90 35.68 -16.23
CA ARG A 160 0.29 35.25 -17.51
C ARG A 160 1.30 35.13 -18.65
N HIS A 161 2.57 35.24 -18.35
CA HIS A 161 3.69 35.26 -19.28
C HIS A 161 4.85 34.43 -18.74
N ASP A 162 5.81 34.13 -19.59
CA ASP A 162 7.09 33.59 -19.21
C ASP A 162 7.89 34.69 -18.52
N CYS A 163 8.15 34.53 -17.25
CA CYS A 163 8.77 35.52 -16.37
C CYS A 163 9.39 34.86 -15.14
N THR A 164 10.07 35.65 -14.32
CA THR A 164 10.65 35.18 -13.05
C THR A 164 10.02 35.91 -11.87
N VAL A 165 9.54 35.14 -10.88
CA VAL A 165 9.07 35.64 -9.59
C VAL A 165 9.93 35.00 -8.50
N ALA A 166 10.87 35.78 -7.93
CA ALA A 166 11.90 35.25 -7.08
C ALA A 166 11.97 35.96 -5.72
N ASN A 167 12.21 35.19 -4.65
CA ASN A 167 12.57 35.68 -3.30
C ASN A 167 11.54 36.67 -2.68
N ASN A 168 10.28 36.62 -3.08
CA ASN A 168 9.24 37.50 -2.58
C ASN A 168 8.55 36.92 -1.35
N ILE A 169 7.99 37.76 -0.52
CA ILE A 169 7.13 37.43 0.62
C ILE A 169 5.71 37.88 0.24
N VAL A 170 4.77 36.94 0.11
CA VAL A 170 3.41 37.23 -0.36
C VAL A 170 2.41 36.77 0.68
N HIS A 171 1.72 37.73 1.32
CA HIS A 171 0.85 37.40 2.45
C HIS A 171 -0.38 38.31 2.57
N HIS A 172 -1.38 37.82 3.33
CA HIS A 172 -2.63 38.53 3.62
C HIS A 172 -3.34 39.02 2.35
N ILE A 173 -3.26 38.24 1.30
CA ILE A 173 -3.98 38.47 0.05
C ILE A 173 -5.40 37.89 0.19
N GLY A 174 -6.38 38.61 -0.31
CA GLY A 174 -7.79 38.19 -0.28
C GLY A 174 -8.10 36.95 -1.15
N TYR A 175 -7.13 36.44 -1.90
CA TYR A 175 -7.22 35.20 -2.68
C TYR A 175 -5.87 34.49 -2.75
N THR A 176 -5.41 34.12 -3.94
CA THR A 176 -4.14 33.41 -4.15
C THR A 176 -2.94 34.35 -4.06
N GLY A 177 -1.86 33.93 -3.37
CA GLY A 177 -0.65 34.73 -3.28
C GLY A 177 -0.03 34.97 -4.66
N ILE A 178 0.43 33.92 -5.34
CA ILE A 178 0.97 33.96 -6.70
C ILE A 178 0.05 33.16 -7.61
N GLY A 179 -0.62 33.78 -8.55
CA GLY A 179 -1.54 33.14 -9.49
C GLY A 179 -0.95 33.02 -10.89
N ILE A 180 -0.74 31.79 -11.36
CA ILE A 180 -0.20 31.49 -12.68
C ILE A 180 -1.33 31.00 -13.56
N SER A 181 -1.54 31.59 -14.72
CA SER A 181 -2.59 31.19 -15.65
C SER A 181 -2.10 31.28 -17.10
N GLY A 182 -2.02 30.17 -17.79
CA GLY A 182 -1.90 30.12 -19.23
C GLY A 182 -3.24 30.45 -19.90
N ALA A 183 -3.29 30.36 -21.22
CA ALA A 183 -4.51 30.39 -22.02
C ALA A 183 -4.73 29.01 -22.68
N LYS A 184 -5.92 28.80 -23.25
CA LYS A 184 -6.25 27.56 -23.95
C LYS A 184 -5.23 27.23 -25.06
N ASP A 185 -4.76 28.25 -25.73
CA ASP A 185 -3.88 28.15 -26.89
C ASP A 185 -2.44 28.64 -26.62
N ARG A 186 -2.13 29.07 -25.41
CA ARG A 186 -0.81 29.53 -25.00
C ARG A 186 -0.37 28.95 -23.69
N ARG A 187 0.65 28.10 -23.73
CA ARG A 187 1.34 27.63 -22.52
C ARG A 187 2.21 28.76 -21.97
N VAL A 188 2.34 28.77 -20.64
CA VAL A 188 3.25 29.68 -19.93
C VAL A 188 4.13 28.85 -19.00
N SER A 189 5.44 29.15 -19.03
CA SER A 189 6.48 28.41 -18.30
C SER A 189 7.32 29.32 -17.40
N PRO A 190 6.71 30.12 -16.49
CA PRO A 190 7.46 31.01 -15.61
C PRO A 190 8.30 30.25 -14.61
N LEU A 191 9.35 30.91 -14.10
CA LEU A 191 10.13 30.48 -12.97
C LEU A 191 9.60 31.14 -11.69
N ILE A 192 9.15 30.31 -10.73
CA ILE A 192 8.66 30.74 -9.42
C ILE A 192 9.58 30.13 -8.36
N THR A 193 10.44 30.93 -7.75
CA THR A 193 11.50 30.38 -6.91
C THR A 193 11.79 31.21 -5.65
N GLY A 194 12.07 30.54 -4.54
CA GLY A 194 12.51 31.19 -3.29
C GLY A 194 11.46 32.06 -2.61
N ASN A 195 10.17 31.96 -3.01
CA ASN A 195 9.11 32.80 -2.45
C ASN A 195 8.55 32.21 -1.17
N PHE A 196 8.11 33.07 -0.26
CA PHE A 196 7.37 32.77 0.98
C PHE A 196 5.92 33.22 0.80
N CYS A 197 4.98 32.28 0.76
CA CYS A 197 3.55 32.58 0.55
C CYS A 197 2.75 32.09 1.78
N TYR A 198 2.17 32.99 2.56
CA TYR A 198 1.44 32.59 3.76
C TYR A 198 0.21 33.45 4.07
N ARG A 199 -0.74 32.87 4.79
CA ARG A 199 -2.00 33.51 5.20
C ARG A 199 -2.73 34.23 4.06
N ASN A 200 -2.74 33.61 2.89
CA ASN A 200 -3.57 34.07 1.78
C ASN A 200 -4.94 33.37 1.83
N MET A 201 -6.03 34.07 1.49
CA MET A 201 -7.40 33.52 1.48
C MET A 201 -7.65 32.54 0.31
N GLY A 202 -6.67 32.31 -0.53
CA GLY A 202 -6.58 31.26 -1.53
C GLY A 202 -5.44 30.30 -1.23
N GLY A 203 -4.78 29.80 -2.28
CA GLY A 203 -3.53 29.07 -2.17
C GLY A 203 -2.32 30.00 -2.04
N GLY A 204 -1.19 29.45 -1.59
CA GLY A 204 0.08 30.19 -1.64
C GLY A 204 0.48 30.47 -3.09
N ILE A 205 0.58 29.39 -3.89
CA ILE A 205 0.86 29.45 -5.35
C ILE A 205 -0.23 28.65 -6.06
N GLY A 206 -0.92 29.26 -7.01
CA GLY A 206 -1.91 28.61 -7.87
C GLY A 206 -1.44 28.52 -9.31
N SER A 207 -1.54 27.34 -9.93
CA SER A 207 -1.16 27.10 -11.31
C SER A 207 -2.36 26.52 -12.05
N MET A 208 -2.80 27.21 -13.11
CA MET A 208 -4.04 26.88 -13.82
C MET A 208 -3.85 26.94 -15.34
N ARG A 209 -4.78 26.28 -16.07
CA ARG A 209 -5.01 26.40 -17.52
C ARG A 209 -3.76 26.43 -18.39
N GLY A 210 -3.10 25.25 -18.54
CA GLY A 210 -1.97 25.10 -19.47
C GLY A 210 -0.64 25.64 -18.97
N SER A 211 -0.55 26.05 -17.68
CA SER A 211 0.74 26.41 -17.07
C SER A 211 1.66 25.20 -16.97
N THR A 212 2.91 25.39 -17.39
CA THR A 212 4.03 24.44 -17.28
C THR A 212 5.19 25.02 -16.47
N ALA A 213 4.88 25.89 -15.52
CA ALA A 213 5.82 26.60 -14.66
C ALA A 213 6.86 25.69 -13.99
N LEU A 214 8.04 26.22 -13.74
CA LEU A 214 8.99 25.65 -12.77
C LEU A 214 8.77 26.32 -11.40
N ILE A 215 8.18 25.58 -10.45
CA ILE A 215 7.89 26.04 -9.09
C ILE A 215 8.88 25.35 -8.17
N THR A 216 9.91 26.05 -7.70
CA THR A 216 11.01 25.43 -6.99
C THR A 216 11.52 26.22 -5.78
N GLY A 217 11.81 25.53 -4.68
CA GLY A 217 12.41 26.15 -3.50
C GLY A 217 11.50 27.16 -2.77
N ASN A 218 10.18 27.14 -2.99
CA ASN A 218 9.25 28.04 -2.30
C ASN A 218 8.80 27.45 -0.95
N THR A 219 8.43 28.33 -0.05
CA THR A 219 7.82 27.98 1.25
C THR A 219 6.38 28.50 1.30
N CYS A 220 5.40 27.61 1.42
CA CYS A 220 3.98 27.93 1.40
C CYS A 220 3.30 27.41 2.68
N PHE A 221 2.88 28.28 3.59
CA PHE A 221 2.35 27.87 4.87
C PHE A 221 1.12 28.69 5.31
N GLU A 222 0.30 28.10 6.14
CA GLU A 222 -0.92 28.76 6.68
C GLU A 222 -1.86 29.38 5.62
N ASN A 223 -1.82 28.92 4.37
CA ASN A 223 -2.75 29.40 3.35
C ASN A 223 -4.13 28.75 3.54
N PHE A 224 -5.19 29.47 3.16
CA PHE A 224 -6.57 29.05 3.34
C PHE A 224 -6.98 27.86 2.46
N TYR A 225 -6.32 27.66 1.34
CA TYR A 225 -6.41 26.47 0.52
C TYR A 225 -5.11 25.64 0.59
N ALA A 226 -4.67 25.12 -0.52
CA ALA A 226 -3.39 24.40 -0.60
C ALA A 226 -2.20 25.37 -0.55
N GLY A 227 -1.07 24.91 -0.04
CA GLY A 227 0.18 25.65 -0.19
C GLY A 227 0.48 25.93 -1.67
N ILE A 228 0.46 24.85 -2.50
CA ILE A 228 0.59 24.93 -3.97
C ILE A 228 -0.57 24.15 -4.58
N GLY A 229 -1.32 24.77 -5.53
CA GLY A 229 -2.50 24.16 -6.15
C GLY A 229 -2.42 24.12 -7.67
N HIS A 230 -2.93 23.03 -8.27
CA HIS A 230 -2.92 22.82 -9.73
C HIS A 230 -4.31 22.43 -10.24
N MET A 231 -4.76 23.11 -11.29
CA MET A 231 -6.02 22.81 -12.01
C MET A 231 -5.78 22.97 -13.52
N HIS A 232 -5.98 21.90 -14.30
CA HIS A 232 -5.69 21.88 -15.75
C HIS A 232 -4.25 22.35 -16.09
N ALA A 233 -3.25 22.02 -15.25
CA ALA A 233 -1.88 22.48 -15.38
C ALA A 233 -0.88 21.33 -15.19
N SER A 234 0.31 21.45 -15.78
CA SER A 234 1.33 20.42 -15.72
C SER A 234 2.72 20.98 -15.39
N PRO A 235 2.87 21.70 -14.25
CA PRO A 235 4.15 22.29 -13.86
C PRO A 235 5.12 21.23 -13.32
N THR A 236 6.39 21.64 -13.23
CA THR A 236 7.40 20.95 -12.42
C THR A 236 7.48 21.62 -11.06
N VAL A 237 7.18 20.88 -10.00
CA VAL A 237 7.11 21.37 -8.61
C VAL A 237 8.15 20.63 -7.78
N THR A 238 9.22 21.31 -7.38
CA THR A 238 10.35 20.62 -6.77
C THR A 238 10.96 21.40 -5.60
N LYS A 239 11.41 20.67 -4.56
CA LYS A 239 12.11 21.23 -3.40
C LYS A 239 11.31 22.32 -2.66
N ASN A 240 9.98 22.33 -2.76
CA ASN A 240 9.14 23.25 -2.01
C ASN A 240 8.81 22.70 -0.61
N VAL A 241 8.54 23.61 0.31
CA VAL A 241 8.12 23.29 1.68
C VAL A 241 6.69 23.83 1.87
N CYS A 242 5.74 22.92 2.17
CA CYS A 242 4.32 23.26 2.33
C CYS A 242 3.80 22.74 3.67
N TYR A 243 3.51 23.65 4.62
CA TYR A 243 3.08 23.23 5.96
C TYR A 243 1.96 24.08 6.53
N GLU A 244 1.22 23.49 7.45
CA GLU A 244 0.11 24.15 8.20
C GLU A 244 -0.95 24.85 7.33
N ASN A 245 -1.05 24.48 6.05
CA ASN A 245 -2.11 24.98 5.20
C ASN A 245 -3.46 24.40 5.62
N VAL A 246 -4.54 25.19 5.49
CA VAL A 246 -5.90 24.77 5.89
C VAL A 246 -6.40 23.58 5.06
N ARG A 247 -5.86 23.37 3.88
CA ARG A 247 -6.11 22.18 3.08
C ARG A 247 -4.85 21.35 2.87
N ALA A 248 -4.56 20.95 1.67
CA ALA A 248 -3.37 20.15 1.38
C ALA A 248 -2.09 21.01 1.32
N GLY A 249 -0.95 20.37 1.54
CA GLY A 249 0.34 21.01 1.22
C GLY A 249 0.42 21.30 -0.27
N ILE A 250 0.24 20.24 -1.11
CA ILE A 250 0.14 20.38 -2.57
C ILE A 250 -1.18 19.74 -3.03
N GLY A 251 -1.97 20.47 -3.82
CA GLY A 251 -3.23 20.01 -4.39
C GLY A 251 -3.14 19.84 -5.90
N VAL A 252 -3.63 18.70 -6.44
CA VAL A 252 -3.65 18.37 -7.88
C VAL A 252 -5.07 17.95 -8.25
N ALA A 253 -5.66 18.62 -9.24
CA ALA A 253 -7.03 18.32 -9.65
C ALA A 253 -7.25 18.60 -11.16
N GLU A 254 -8.40 18.14 -11.64
CA GLU A 254 -8.97 18.50 -12.93
C GLU A 254 -8.03 18.32 -14.11
N GLY A 255 -7.57 17.09 -14.32
CA GLY A 255 -6.72 16.71 -15.44
C GLY A 255 -5.27 17.22 -15.38
N SER A 256 -4.85 17.74 -14.21
CA SER A 256 -3.47 18.19 -14.02
C SER A 256 -2.48 17.02 -14.00
N LYS A 257 -1.32 17.21 -14.62
CA LYS A 257 -0.24 16.21 -14.76
C LYS A 257 1.12 16.75 -14.30
N PRO A 258 1.23 17.35 -13.09
CA PRO A 258 2.50 17.90 -12.65
C PRO A 258 3.52 16.81 -12.31
N VAL A 259 4.81 17.20 -12.34
CA VAL A 259 5.90 16.43 -11.74
C VAL A 259 6.17 17.00 -10.34
N LEU A 260 5.83 16.25 -9.30
CA LEU A 260 6.05 16.65 -7.89
C LEU A 260 7.26 15.88 -7.35
N ARG A 261 8.40 16.56 -7.17
CA ARG A 261 9.64 15.89 -6.78
C ARG A 261 10.35 16.56 -5.61
N GLY A 262 10.69 15.79 -4.58
CA GLY A 262 11.53 16.26 -3.46
C GLY A 262 10.90 17.38 -2.63
N ASN A 263 9.56 17.47 -2.59
CA ASN A 263 8.85 18.45 -1.76
C ASN A 263 8.65 17.92 -0.33
N LYS A 264 8.57 18.84 0.64
CA LYS A 264 8.22 18.54 2.04
C LYS A 264 6.84 19.09 2.36
N CYS A 265 5.90 18.19 2.75
CA CYS A 265 4.52 18.55 3.05
C CYS A 265 4.13 18.05 4.44
N TYR A 266 4.00 18.94 5.43
CA TYR A 266 3.76 18.52 6.81
C TYR A 266 2.78 19.42 7.57
N ARG A 267 2.13 18.85 8.59
CA ARG A 267 1.15 19.53 9.46
C ARG A 267 0.01 20.24 8.74
N ASN A 268 -0.25 19.87 7.48
CA ASN A 268 -1.40 20.44 6.77
C ASN A 268 -2.70 19.86 7.33
N ARG A 269 -3.78 20.66 7.34
CA ARG A 269 -5.08 20.25 7.90
C ARG A 269 -5.79 19.17 7.09
N ARG A 270 -5.28 18.86 5.90
CA ARG A 270 -5.69 17.70 5.10
C ARG A 270 -4.46 16.85 4.72
N ALA A 271 -4.39 16.40 3.49
CA ALA A 271 -3.26 15.60 3.01
C ALA A 271 -2.00 16.44 2.82
N GLY A 272 -0.84 15.79 2.93
CA GLY A 272 0.41 16.42 2.49
C GLY A 272 0.34 16.73 0.98
N ILE A 273 0.04 15.71 0.16
CA ILE A 273 -0.26 15.85 -1.27
C ILE A 273 -1.64 15.26 -1.53
N GLY A 274 -2.57 16.05 -2.07
CA GLY A 274 -3.92 15.61 -2.40
C GLY A 274 -4.16 15.60 -3.92
N ILE A 275 -4.61 14.46 -4.47
CA ILE A 275 -4.79 14.22 -5.90
C ILE A 275 -6.21 13.73 -6.14
N ARG A 276 -6.98 14.41 -7.02
CA ARG A 276 -8.39 14.08 -7.23
C ARG A 276 -8.90 14.49 -8.61
N THR A 277 -10.14 14.14 -8.91
CA THR A 277 -10.91 14.49 -10.09
C THR A 277 -10.44 13.86 -11.40
N GLY A 278 -10.88 12.59 -11.57
CA GLY A 278 -10.84 11.85 -12.83
C GLY A 278 -9.49 11.25 -13.21
N GLY A 279 -9.55 10.24 -14.06
CA GLY A 279 -8.37 9.47 -14.52
C GLY A 279 -7.35 10.29 -15.31
N GLU A 280 -7.76 11.43 -15.85
CA GLU A 280 -6.85 12.37 -16.52
C GLU A 280 -5.91 13.09 -15.54
N THR A 281 -6.25 13.09 -14.23
CA THR A 281 -5.38 13.60 -13.17
C THR A 281 -4.36 12.53 -12.78
N ASN A 282 -3.20 12.56 -13.43
CA ASN A 282 -2.19 11.52 -13.31
C ASN A 282 -0.76 12.07 -13.13
N PRO A 283 -0.49 12.81 -12.02
CA PRO A 283 0.83 13.34 -11.73
C PRO A 283 1.87 12.25 -11.47
N LEU A 284 3.14 12.59 -11.71
CA LEU A 284 4.27 11.88 -11.14
C LEU A 284 4.59 12.47 -9.76
N VAL A 285 4.55 11.62 -8.72
CA VAL A 285 4.83 12.00 -7.33
C VAL A 285 6.04 11.22 -6.85
N GLU A 286 7.21 11.85 -6.77
CA GLU A 286 8.46 11.14 -6.56
C GLU A 286 9.35 11.79 -5.49
N GLY A 287 9.83 10.97 -4.55
CA GLY A 287 10.85 11.40 -3.58
C GLY A 287 10.39 12.51 -2.64
N ASN A 288 9.07 12.64 -2.39
CA ASN A 288 8.54 13.65 -1.47
C ASN A 288 8.50 13.12 -0.03
N GLU A 289 8.56 14.02 0.93
CA GLU A 289 8.39 13.77 2.36
C GLU A 289 7.02 14.32 2.82
N CYS A 290 6.13 13.44 3.30
CA CYS A 290 4.79 13.82 3.74
C CYS A 290 4.52 13.31 5.16
N TYR A 291 4.50 14.21 6.16
CA TYR A 291 4.42 13.78 7.56
C TYR A 291 3.58 14.71 8.44
N GLU A 292 3.07 14.14 9.53
CA GLU A 292 2.27 14.86 10.53
C GLU A 292 1.04 15.61 9.95
N ASN A 293 0.54 15.19 8.79
CA ASN A 293 -0.67 15.78 8.21
C ASN A 293 -1.92 15.21 8.88
N ASP A 294 -3.00 16.01 8.94
CA ASP A 294 -4.25 15.59 9.60
C ASP A 294 -5.07 14.56 8.82
N MET A 295 -4.70 14.30 7.56
CA MET A 295 -5.21 13.20 6.75
C MET A 295 -4.07 12.29 6.27
N ALA A 296 -4.11 11.83 5.04
CA ALA A 296 -3.04 11.01 4.46
C ALA A 296 -1.78 11.83 4.14
N GLY A 297 -0.62 11.19 4.16
CA GLY A 297 0.59 11.81 3.61
C GLY A 297 0.39 12.15 2.13
N ILE A 298 0.01 11.13 1.31
CA ILE A 298 -0.41 11.31 -0.07
C ILE A 298 -1.80 10.68 -0.22
N GLY A 299 -2.79 11.47 -0.66
CA GLY A 299 -4.16 11.01 -0.87
C GLY A 299 -4.56 11.03 -2.33
N THR A 300 -5.14 9.92 -2.84
CA THR A 300 -5.71 9.83 -4.18
C THR A 300 -7.19 9.49 -4.09
N ASP A 301 -8.00 10.12 -4.91
CA ASP A 301 -9.44 10.16 -4.74
C ASP A 301 -10.13 10.39 -6.11
N ASP A 302 -11.43 10.04 -6.19
CA ASP A 302 -12.27 10.44 -7.30
C ASP A 302 -11.69 10.07 -8.70
N GLY A 303 -11.31 8.81 -8.86
CA GLY A 303 -10.85 8.25 -10.13
C GLY A 303 -9.41 8.61 -10.55
N ALA A 304 -8.68 9.43 -9.80
CA ALA A 304 -7.32 9.84 -10.15
C ALA A 304 -6.34 8.65 -10.26
N ALA A 305 -5.36 8.77 -11.16
CA ALA A 305 -4.43 7.68 -11.49
C ALA A 305 -2.94 8.08 -11.45
N PRO A 306 -2.43 8.61 -10.33
CA PRO A 306 -1.04 9.05 -10.23
C PRO A 306 -0.04 7.90 -10.22
N PHE A 307 1.21 8.22 -10.58
CA PHE A 307 2.35 7.37 -10.29
C PHE A 307 3.10 7.91 -9.06
N ILE A 308 3.05 7.15 -7.94
CA ILE A 308 3.58 7.54 -6.63
C ILE A 308 4.76 6.64 -6.30
N ARG A 309 5.98 7.19 -6.32
CA ARG A 309 7.16 6.38 -6.09
C ARG A 309 8.21 7.02 -5.20
N ARG A 310 8.91 6.19 -4.41
CA ARG A 310 10.06 6.60 -3.59
C ARG A 310 9.76 7.75 -2.64
N ASN A 311 8.51 7.89 -2.18
CA ASN A 311 8.12 8.87 -1.19
C ASN A 311 8.25 8.30 0.21
N ARG A 312 8.43 9.18 1.21
CA ARG A 312 8.41 8.84 2.62
C ARG A 312 7.18 9.48 3.27
N CYS A 313 6.34 8.65 3.90
CA CYS A 313 5.07 9.09 4.49
C CYS A 313 4.97 8.58 5.94
N TRP A 314 5.05 9.48 6.94
CA TRP A 314 5.06 9.05 8.34
C TRP A 314 4.29 9.98 9.27
N LYS A 315 3.83 9.44 10.40
CA LYS A 315 3.11 10.16 11.46
C LYS A 315 1.88 10.93 10.97
N ASN A 316 1.29 10.55 9.85
CA ASN A 316 0.05 11.15 9.38
C ASN A 316 -1.14 10.59 10.18
N LYS A 317 -2.17 11.40 10.44
CA LYS A 317 -3.36 10.96 11.23
C LYS A 317 -4.27 9.98 10.49
N MET A 318 -4.04 9.75 9.21
CA MET A 318 -4.67 8.68 8.43
C MET A 318 -3.59 7.77 7.84
N ALA A 319 -3.76 7.30 6.61
CA ALA A 319 -2.76 6.46 5.95
C ALA A 319 -1.52 7.26 5.51
N GLY A 320 -0.39 6.57 5.38
CA GLY A 320 0.77 7.16 4.71
C GLY A 320 0.42 7.51 3.27
N ILE A 321 -0.09 6.53 2.50
CA ILE A 321 -0.64 6.73 1.15
C ILE A 321 -2.05 6.17 1.12
N GLY A 322 -3.03 6.96 0.67
CA GLY A 322 -4.43 6.57 0.60
C GLY A 322 -4.97 6.59 -0.82
N ALA A 323 -5.69 5.53 -1.23
CA ALA A 323 -6.39 5.43 -2.51
C ALA A 323 -7.86 5.09 -2.28
N ARG A 324 -8.80 5.87 -2.85
CA ARG A 324 -10.22 5.65 -2.67
C ARG A 324 -11.06 6.14 -3.85
N ASP A 325 -12.35 5.84 -3.79
CA ASP A 325 -13.38 6.38 -4.68
C ASP A 325 -13.01 6.25 -6.17
N GLY A 326 -12.68 5.01 -6.58
CA GLY A 326 -12.36 4.66 -7.96
C GLY A 326 -10.95 5.00 -8.44
N SER A 327 -10.08 5.53 -7.57
CA SER A 327 -8.71 5.87 -7.97
C SER A 327 -7.87 4.63 -8.33
N ARG A 328 -6.91 4.81 -9.25
CA ARG A 328 -6.08 3.73 -9.81
C ARG A 328 -4.60 4.09 -9.79
N PRO A 329 -4.02 4.43 -8.64
CA PRO A 329 -2.61 4.78 -8.56
C PRO A 329 -1.70 3.57 -8.75
N ILE A 330 -0.48 3.83 -9.27
CA ILE A 330 0.66 2.92 -9.13
C ILE A 330 1.50 3.45 -7.97
N ILE A 331 1.68 2.62 -6.93
CA ILE A 331 2.37 2.96 -5.67
C ILE A 331 3.59 2.05 -5.55
N GLU A 332 4.79 2.59 -5.74
CA GLU A 332 6.01 1.79 -5.90
C GLU A 332 7.18 2.33 -5.06
N GLY A 333 7.85 1.45 -4.32
CA GLY A 333 9.09 1.77 -3.64
C GLY A 333 8.97 2.86 -2.58
N ASN A 334 7.78 3.06 -1.97
CA ASN A 334 7.58 4.06 -0.93
C ASN A 334 7.84 3.49 0.46
N GLU A 335 8.18 4.37 1.40
CA GLU A 335 8.31 4.09 2.82
C GLU A 335 7.13 4.72 3.58
N CYS A 336 6.32 3.88 4.25
CA CYS A 336 5.13 4.31 4.99
C CYS A 336 5.16 3.78 6.42
N PHE A 337 5.40 4.64 7.41
CA PHE A 337 5.62 4.20 8.78
C PHE A 337 5.04 5.14 9.84
N GLN A 338 4.71 4.58 11.00
CA GLN A 338 4.18 5.33 12.15
C GLN A 338 2.91 6.16 11.83
N ASN A 339 2.14 5.77 10.82
CA ASN A 339 0.87 6.42 10.54
C ASN A 339 -0.24 5.86 11.44
N VAL A 340 -1.22 6.69 11.80
CA VAL A 340 -2.32 6.31 12.71
C VAL A 340 -3.27 5.28 12.07
N MET A 341 -3.31 5.21 10.75
CA MET A 341 -4.04 4.16 10.04
C MET A 341 -3.04 3.21 9.35
N ALA A 342 -3.37 2.72 8.17
CA ALA A 342 -2.47 1.87 7.41
C ALA A 342 -1.28 2.64 6.82
N GLY A 343 -0.17 1.94 6.58
CA GLY A 343 0.92 2.50 5.78
C GLY A 343 0.41 2.89 4.40
N ILE A 344 -0.21 1.93 3.68
CA ILE A 344 -0.91 2.17 2.42
C ILE A 344 -2.34 1.66 2.55
N GLY A 345 -3.34 2.50 2.25
CA GLY A 345 -4.75 2.14 2.38
C GLY A 345 -5.51 2.25 1.06
N THR A 346 -6.30 1.21 0.71
CA THR A 346 -7.21 1.23 -0.43
C THR A 346 -8.65 1.04 0.04
N ARG A 347 -9.59 1.81 -0.51
CA ARG A 347 -10.98 1.77 -0.08
C ARG A 347 -11.95 2.06 -1.22
N GLY A 348 -13.08 1.34 -1.22
CA GLY A 348 -14.21 1.60 -2.10
C GLY A 348 -14.18 0.76 -3.38
N ARG A 349 -15.36 0.46 -3.90
CA ARG A 349 -15.52 -0.23 -5.20
C ARG A 349 -14.79 0.56 -6.28
N ASP A 350 -14.37 -0.11 -7.32
CA ASP A 350 -13.65 0.44 -8.47
C ASP A 350 -12.27 1.02 -8.17
N THR A 351 -11.86 1.06 -6.89
CA THR A 351 -10.49 1.40 -6.49
C THR A 351 -9.58 0.21 -6.76
N ALA A 352 -8.64 0.38 -7.70
CA ALA A 352 -7.76 -0.68 -8.20
C ALA A 352 -6.30 -0.18 -8.27
N ALA A 353 -5.67 -0.07 -7.11
CA ALA A 353 -4.27 0.33 -7.02
C ALA A 353 -3.31 -0.82 -7.35
N VAL A 354 -2.19 -0.51 -7.99
CA VAL A 354 -1.03 -1.40 -8.05
C VAL A 354 -0.04 -0.97 -6.96
N ILE A 355 0.20 -1.83 -5.97
CA ILE A 355 1.04 -1.53 -4.80
C ILE A 355 2.21 -2.50 -4.83
N ARG A 356 3.41 -2.00 -5.15
CA ARG A 356 4.57 -2.87 -5.30
C ARG A 356 5.83 -2.33 -4.67
N ASP A 357 6.64 -3.23 -4.13
CA ASP A 357 7.99 -2.94 -3.64
C ASP A 357 8.05 -1.84 -2.56
N ASN A 358 6.95 -1.66 -1.79
CA ASN A 358 6.89 -0.68 -0.71
C ASN A 358 7.30 -1.32 0.62
N ARG A 359 7.80 -0.49 1.54
CA ARG A 359 8.07 -0.86 2.94
C ARG A 359 7.08 -0.16 3.86
N CYS A 360 6.34 -0.96 4.64
CA CYS A 360 5.29 -0.45 5.53
C CYS A 360 5.50 -0.99 6.96
N TRP A 361 5.87 -0.13 7.92
CA TRP A 361 6.18 -0.59 9.28
C TRP A 361 5.71 0.36 10.38
N GLU A 362 5.52 -0.21 11.58
CA GLU A 362 5.14 0.53 12.79
C GLU A 362 3.87 1.40 12.63
N ASN A 363 2.98 1.05 11.71
CA ASN A 363 1.68 1.73 11.58
C ASN A 363 0.71 1.20 12.64
N GLU A 364 -0.21 2.06 13.12
CA GLU A 364 -1.19 1.69 14.16
C GLU A 364 -2.24 0.69 13.66
N MET A 365 -2.41 0.57 12.34
CA MET A 365 -3.23 -0.45 11.72
C MET A 365 -2.36 -1.42 10.90
N SER A 366 -2.82 -1.87 9.75
CA SER A 366 -2.05 -2.75 8.86
C SER A 366 -0.96 -2.00 8.09
N GLY A 367 0.09 -2.70 7.71
CA GLY A 367 1.08 -2.15 6.78
C GLY A 367 0.40 -1.73 5.47
N ILE A 368 -0.34 -2.67 4.84
CA ILE A 368 -1.19 -2.39 3.68
C ILE A 368 -2.61 -2.82 4.02
N GLY A 369 -3.60 -1.94 3.82
CA GLY A 369 -5.01 -2.20 4.11
C GLY A 369 -5.90 -2.06 2.88
N SER A 370 -6.83 -3.02 2.66
CA SER A 370 -7.81 -2.97 1.59
C SER A 370 -9.21 -3.24 2.11
N ARG A 371 -10.18 -2.39 1.78
CA ARG A 371 -11.55 -2.54 2.30
C ARG A 371 -12.64 -1.99 1.39
N ASP A 372 -13.89 -2.27 1.79
CA ASP A 372 -15.11 -1.73 1.16
C ASP A 372 -15.17 -2.01 -0.36
N GLY A 373 -14.78 -3.24 -0.77
CA GLY A 373 -14.86 -3.71 -2.16
C GLY A 373 -13.67 -3.33 -3.06
N ALA A 374 -12.63 -2.68 -2.54
CA ALA A 374 -11.42 -2.38 -3.32
C ALA A 374 -10.72 -3.64 -3.84
N ALA A 375 -10.08 -3.54 -5.00
CA ALA A 375 -9.44 -4.66 -5.69
C ALA A 375 -7.97 -4.34 -6.08
N PRO A 376 -7.07 -4.10 -5.12
CA PRO A 376 -5.68 -3.82 -5.42
C PRO A 376 -4.89 -5.07 -5.81
N LEU A 377 -3.84 -4.85 -6.61
CA LEU A 377 -2.74 -5.79 -6.80
C LEU A 377 -1.59 -5.41 -5.86
N ILE A 378 -1.23 -6.30 -4.92
CA ILE A 378 -0.23 -6.07 -3.86
C ILE A 378 0.93 -7.05 -4.06
N VAL A 379 2.09 -6.56 -4.51
CA VAL A 379 3.20 -7.43 -4.94
C VAL A 379 4.54 -6.98 -4.38
N GLY A 380 5.34 -7.89 -3.85
CA GLY A 380 6.73 -7.62 -3.48
C GLY A 380 6.93 -6.63 -2.32
N ASN A 381 5.89 -6.35 -1.52
CA ASN A 381 6.01 -5.41 -0.41
C ASN A 381 6.56 -6.06 0.85
N GLU A 382 7.25 -5.28 1.67
CA GLU A 382 7.69 -5.66 3.02
C GLU A 382 6.81 -4.96 4.07
N CYS A 383 6.11 -5.75 4.91
CA CYS A 383 5.19 -5.24 5.92
C CYS A 383 5.54 -5.80 7.30
N PHE A 384 6.03 -4.97 8.23
CA PHE A 384 6.53 -5.46 9.52
C PHE A 384 6.27 -4.52 10.69
N LYS A 385 6.20 -5.09 11.90
CA LYS A 385 5.97 -4.35 13.16
C LYS A 385 4.72 -3.47 13.18
N ASN A 386 3.73 -3.75 12.32
CA ASN A 386 2.46 -3.03 12.36
C ASN A 386 1.58 -3.55 13.49
N LYS A 387 0.75 -2.70 14.10
CA LYS A 387 -0.12 -3.10 15.23
C LYS A 387 -1.28 -4.01 14.83
N MET A 388 -1.58 -4.11 13.56
CA MET A 388 -2.51 -5.09 13.02
C MET A 388 -1.79 -6.08 12.12
N ALA A 389 -2.40 -6.48 11.02
CA ALA A 389 -1.78 -7.38 10.04
C ALA A 389 -0.71 -6.67 9.20
N GLY A 390 0.25 -7.42 8.68
CA GLY A 390 1.14 -6.89 7.65
C GLY A 390 0.33 -6.41 6.46
N ILE A 391 -0.53 -7.30 5.89
CA ILE A 391 -1.49 -6.95 4.84
C ILE A 391 -2.88 -7.36 5.33
N GLY A 392 -3.83 -6.42 5.35
CA GLY A 392 -5.21 -6.64 5.80
C GLY A 392 -6.22 -6.43 4.69
N THR A 393 -7.18 -7.37 4.52
CA THR A 393 -8.29 -7.25 3.58
C THR A 393 -9.62 -7.46 4.30
N GLU A 394 -10.58 -6.58 4.08
CA GLU A 394 -11.88 -6.67 4.76
C GLU A 394 -13.03 -6.09 3.94
N LYS A 395 -14.26 -6.36 4.39
CA LYS A 395 -15.50 -5.78 3.84
C LYS A 395 -15.59 -5.89 2.31
N GLY A 396 -15.51 -7.12 1.83
CA GLY A 396 -15.71 -7.43 0.40
C GLY A 396 -14.54 -7.05 -0.51
N ALA A 397 -13.38 -6.67 0.02
CA ALA A 397 -12.20 -6.40 -0.79
C ALA A 397 -11.73 -7.66 -1.55
N ARG A 398 -11.20 -7.46 -2.77
CA ARG A 398 -10.78 -8.51 -3.70
C ARG A 398 -9.31 -8.34 -4.10
N ALA A 399 -8.44 -8.33 -3.10
CA ALA A 399 -7.01 -8.12 -3.32
C ALA A 399 -6.33 -9.36 -3.92
N ILE A 400 -5.39 -9.14 -4.83
CA ILE A 400 -4.40 -10.14 -5.24
C ILE A 400 -3.12 -9.81 -4.50
N ILE A 401 -2.64 -10.74 -3.65
CA ILE A 401 -1.51 -10.53 -2.73
C ILE A 401 -0.44 -11.55 -3.07
N ARG A 402 0.64 -11.12 -3.71
CA ARG A 402 1.68 -12.04 -4.23
C ARG A 402 3.09 -11.62 -3.85
N GLY A 403 3.93 -12.57 -3.46
CA GLY A 403 5.37 -12.36 -3.27
C GLY A 403 5.73 -11.34 -2.19
N ASN A 404 4.84 -11.09 -1.21
CA ASN A 404 5.11 -10.13 -0.14
C ASN A 404 5.81 -10.80 1.04
N THR A 405 6.57 -10.03 1.79
CA THR A 405 7.18 -10.42 3.05
C THR A 405 6.47 -9.75 4.22
N CYS A 406 5.83 -10.54 5.10
CA CYS A 406 5.05 -10.03 6.23
C CYS A 406 5.55 -10.63 7.54
N HIS A 407 6.19 -9.82 8.41
CA HIS A 407 6.82 -10.36 9.62
C HIS A 407 6.74 -9.42 10.83
N HIS A 408 6.84 -10.02 12.03
CA HIS A 408 6.84 -9.29 13.31
C HIS A 408 5.61 -8.40 13.52
N ASN A 409 4.48 -8.63 12.82
CA ASN A 409 3.27 -7.86 13.02
C ASN A 409 2.53 -8.36 14.29
N GLU A 410 1.79 -7.44 14.94
CA GLU A 410 1.08 -7.76 16.18
C GLU A 410 -0.09 -8.74 15.99
N MET A 411 -0.61 -8.83 14.76
CA MET A 411 -1.64 -9.80 14.37
C MET A 411 -1.09 -10.79 13.35
N ALA A 412 -1.82 -11.09 12.30
CA ALA A 412 -1.38 -12.00 11.24
C ALA A 412 -0.40 -11.31 10.26
N GLY A 413 0.41 -12.12 9.57
CA GLY A 413 1.17 -11.61 8.43
C GLY A 413 0.22 -11.08 7.37
N ILE A 414 -0.74 -11.93 6.92
CA ILE A 414 -1.81 -11.54 5.99
C ILE A 414 -3.16 -11.91 6.63
N GLY A 415 -4.08 -10.95 6.69
CA GLY A 415 -5.41 -11.14 7.29
C GLY A 415 -6.54 -10.86 6.29
N ALA A 416 -7.57 -11.72 6.26
CA ALA A 416 -8.78 -11.53 5.48
C ALA A 416 -10.02 -11.74 6.34
N ARG A 417 -11.00 -10.81 6.28
CA ARG A 417 -12.22 -10.93 7.10
C ARG A 417 -13.43 -10.21 6.49
N SER A 418 -14.59 -10.45 7.07
CA SER A 418 -15.82 -9.70 6.79
C SER A 418 -16.19 -9.70 5.30
N GLY A 419 -16.17 -10.88 4.67
CA GLY A 419 -16.58 -11.07 3.28
C GLY A 419 -15.50 -10.73 2.24
N ALA A 420 -14.25 -10.52 2.64
CA ALA A 420 -13.14 -10.36 1.71
C ALA A 420 -12.94 -11.62 0.83
N GLN A 421 -12.47 -11.41 -0.40
CA GLN A 421 -12.25 -12.47 -1.38
C GLN A 421 -10.83 -12.39 -1.96
N PRO A 422 -9.78 -12.59 -1.16
CA PRO A 422 -8.42 -12.46 -1.64
C PRO A 422 -7.92 -13.70 -2.39
N VAL A 423 -6.95 -13.47 -3.28
CA VAL A 423 -6.02 -14.48 -3.79
C VAL A 423 -4.66 -14.19 -3.15
N ILE A 424 -4.12 -15.16 -2.37
CA ILE A 424 -2.89 -15.00 -1.57
C ILE A 424 -1.87 -16.01 -2.07
N GLU A 425 -0.82 -15.54 -2.75
CA GLU A 425 0.12 -16.41 -3.46
C GLU A 425 1.58 -16.07 -3.16
N ASP A 426 2.40 -17.10 -2.96
CA ASP A 426 3.87 -17.00 -2.92
C ASP A 426 4.42 -15.97 -1.89
N ASN A 427 3.69 -15.72 -0.78
CA ASN A 427 4.14 -14.81 0.27
C ASN A 427 4.97 -15.53 1.34
N ASP A 428 5.91 -14.82 1.98
CA ASP A 428 6.65 -15.26 3.16
C ASP A 428 6.11 -14.55 4.42
N CYS A 429 5.48 -15.31 5.32
CA CYS A 429 4.84 -14.80 6.53
C CYS A 429 5.50 -15.42 7.77
N PHE A 430 6.29 -14.66 8.53
CA PHE A 430 7.02 -15.22 9.64
C PHE A 430 7.06 -14.33 10.90
N GLU A 431 7.19 -14.98 12.05
CA GLU A 431 7.34 -14.34 13.36
C GLU A 431 6.24 -13.31 13.68
N ASN A 432 5.05 -13.49 13.11
CA ASN A 432 3.89 -12.68 13.47
C ASN A 432 3.26 -13.19 14.79
N LYS A 433 2.63 -12.30 15.57
CA LYS A 433 2.07 -12.68 16.88
C LYS A 433 0.83 -13.56 16.80
N LEU A 434 0.14 -13.62 15.67
CA LEU A 434 -0.94 -14.56 15.43
C LEU A 434 -0.55 -15.55 14.34
N ALA A 435 -1.34 -15.70 13.30
CA ALA A 435 -1.07 -16.61 12.19
C ALA A 435 -0.16 -15.97 11.12
N GLY A 436 0.49 -16.80 10.32
CA GLY A 436 1.11 -16.32 9.08
C GLY A 436 0.04 -15.75 8.14
N ILE A 437 -1.00 -16.56 7.85
CA ILE A 437 -2.18 -16.14 7.08
C ILE A 437 -3.44 -16.49 7.88
N GLY A 438 -4.36 -15.53 8.05
CA GLY A 438 -5.62 -15.71 8.76
C GLY A 438 -6.83 -15.33 7.92
N MET A 439 -7.86 -16.19 7.87
CA MET A 439 -9.15 -15.88 7.26
C MET A 439 -10.28 -16.07 8.26
N GLN A 440 -11.14 -15.08 8.38
CA GLN A 440 -12.20 -15.06 9.40
C GLN A 440 -13.52 -14.51 8.87
N ASN A 441 -14.59 -14.90 9.54
CA ASN A 441 -15.97 -14.49 9.36
C ASN A 441 -16.65 -15.03 8.09
N GLU A 442 -17.95 -15.16 8.24
CA GLU A 442 -18.85 -15.56 7.17
C GLU A 442 -18.68 -14.74 5.88
N LYS A 443 -18.92 -15.35 4.73
CA LYS A 443 -18.74 -14.76 3.38
C LYS A 443 -17.30 -14.47 2.99
N THR A 444 -16.32 -14.68 3.88
CA THR A 444 -14.90 -14.59 3.51
C THR A 444 -14.51 -15.87 2.78
N VAL A 445 -14.08 -15.71 1.53
CA VAL A 445 -13.71 -16.83 0.64
C VAL A 445 -12.37 -16.52 -0.01
N GLY A 446 -11.40 -17.44 0.03
CA GLY A 446 -10.07 -17.16 -0.55
C GLY A 446 -9.35 -18.38 -1.09
N LEU A 447 -8.42 -18.08 -1.99
CA LEU A 447 -7.41 -19.01 -2.48
C LEU A 447 -6.07 -18.66 -1.82
N ILE A 448 -5.43 -19.64 -1.18
CA ILE A 448 -4.13 -19.50 -0.52
C ILE A 448 -3.18 -20.53 -1.15
N ARG A 449 -2.21 -20.08 -1.93
CA ARG A 449 -1.35 -20.98 -2.72
C ARG A 449 0.14 -20.62 -2.61
N GLY A 450 1.00 -21.64 -2.45
CA GLY A 450 2.44 -21.49 -2.54
C GLY A 450 3.10 -20.63 -1.45
N ASN A 451 2.38 -20.27 -0.39
CA ASN A 451 2.93 -19.40 0.65
C ASN A 451 3.82 -20.18 1.61
N ARG A 452 4.79 -19.50 2.22
CA ARG A 452 5.60 -19.97 3.32
C ARG A 452 5.20 -19.27 4.61
N CYS A 453 4.74 -20.05 5.59
CA CYS A 453 4.31 -19.54 6.89
C CYS A 453 5.16 -20.19 7.98
N ARG A 454 6.07 -19.45 8.61
CA ARG A 454 7.05 -20.02 9.54
C ARG A 454 7.20 -19.24 10.84
N ALA A 455 7.44 -19.98 11.92
CA ALA A 455 7.73 -19.41 13.25
C ALA A 455 6.69 -18.38 13.76
N ASN A 456 5.44 -18.40 13.26
CA ASN A 456 4.38 -17.56 13.79
C ASN A 456 3.91 -18.09 15.17
N LYS A 457 3.41 -17.19 16.04
CA LYS A 457 3.07 -17.57 17.41
C LYS A 457 1.81 -18.42 17.54
N LEU A 458 0.92 -18.43 16.55
CA LEU A 458 -0.23 -19.33 16.53
C LEU A 458 -0.12 -20.31 15.35
N ALA A 459 -0.84 -20.10 14.29
CA ALA A 459 -0.90 -21.00 13.15
C ALA A 459 -0.02 -20.54 11.97
N GLY A 460 0.39 -21.49 11.12
CA GLY A 460 0.87 -21.11 9.80
C GLY A 460 -0.25 -20.46 9.00
N ILE A 461 -1.35 -21.21 8.78
CA ILE A 461 -2.57 -20.73 8.13
C ILE A 461 -3.78 -21.09 9.00
N GLY A 462 -4.62 -20.10 9.33
CA GLY A 462 -5.84 -20.27 10.11
C GLY A 462 -7.10 -19.84 9.35
N ILE A 463 -8.12 -20.71 9.32
CA ILE A 463 -9.42 -20.46 8.70
C ILE A 463 -10.48 -20.62 9.78
N GLU A 464 -11.22 -19.56 10.10
CA GLU A 464 -12.11 -19.53 11.27
C GLU A 464 -13.45 -18.84 10.95
N ASP A 465 -14.40 -18.99 11.90
CA ASP A 465 -15.66 -18.25 11.93
C ASP A 465 -16.45 -18.33 10.61
N SER A 466 -16.71 -19.55 10.14
CA SER A 466 -17.47 -19.83 8.91
C SER A 466 -16.82 -19.37 7.61
N ALA A 467 -15.55 -18.93 7.63
CA ALA A 467 -14.81 -18.63 6.41
C ALA A 467 -14.57 -19.89 5.56
N ARG A 468 -14.34 -19.70 4.28
CA ARG A 468 -14.07 -20.78 3.32
C ARG A 468 -12.74 -20.54 2.60
N ALA A 469 -11.93 -21.59 2.48
CA ALA A 469 -10.65 -21.48 1.80
C ALA A 469 -10.28 -22.74 1.02
N THR A 470 -9.60 -22.51 -0.10
CA THR A 470 -8.80 -23.53 -0.78
C THR A 470 -7.31 -23.21 -0.52
N VAL A 471 -6.61 -24.16 0.12
CA VAL A 471 -5.23 -23.97 0.60
C VAL A 471 -4.34 -24.99 -0.13
N ILE A 472 -3.46 -24.56 -1.01
CA ILE A 472 -2.75 -25.42 -1.96
C ILE A 472 -1.25 -25.18 -1.91
N GLY A 473 -0.44 -26.23 -1.73
CA GLY A 473 1.00 -26.20 -1.92
C GLY A 473 1.76 -25.24 -0.99
N ASN A 474 1.17 -24.92 0.18
CA ASN A 474 1.83 -24.03 1.13
C ASN A 474 2.79 -24.82 2.04
N VAL A 475 3.79 -24.12 2.55
CA VAL A 475 4.73 -24.64 3.55
C VAL A 475 4.48 -23.96 4.89
N CYS A 476 4.04 -24.74 5.90
CA CYS A 476 3.82 -24.27 7.26
C CYS A 476 4.82 -24.93 8.19
N GLU A 477 5.83 -24.20 8.66
CA GLU A 477 6.93 -24.77 9.43
C GLU A 477 7.19 -24.06 10.76
N LYS A 478 7.45 -24.84 11.81
CA LYS A 478 7.87 -24.33 13.14
C LYS A 478 6.95 -23.27 13.72
N ASN A 479 5.67 -23.23 13.33
CA ASN A 479 4.70 -22.36 13.97
C ASN A 479 4.40 -22.90 15.39
N LYS A 480 4.23 -22.02 16.38
CA LYS A 480 4.14 -22.44 17.78
C LYS A 480 2.89 -23.27 18.12
N ALA A 481 1.81 -23.09 17.39
CA ALA A 481 0.61 -23.90 17.54
C ALA A 481 0.41 -24.84 16.36
N THR A 482 -0.32 -24.46 15.36
CA THR A 482 -0.81 -25.33 14.29
C THR A 482 -0.17 -24.99 12.95
N GLY A 483 0.12 -26.00 12.13
CA GLY A 483 0.49 -25.74 10.73
C GLY A 483 -0.70 -25.16 9.98
N LEU A 484 -1.80 -25.92 9.86
CA LEU A 484 -3.06 -25.52 9.22
C LEU A 484 -4.21 -25.72 10.22
N GLY A 485 -4.95 -24.67 10.53
CA GLY A 485 -6.10 -24.68 11.44
C GLY A 485 -7.40 -24.37 10.72
N VAL A 486 -8.45 -25.21 10.95
CA VAL A 486 -9.81 -24.97 10.44
C VAL A 486 -10.76 -25.06 11.64
N GLN A 487 -11.36 -23.96 12.03
CA GLN A 487 -12.14 -23.90 13.28
C GLN A 487 -13.44 -23.10 13.15
N LYS A 488 -14.30 -23.23 14.15
CA LYS A 488 -15.52 -22.42 14.31
C LYS A 488 -16.39 -22.42 13.05
N LYS A 489 -16.89 -23.60 12.67
CA LYS A 489 -17.76 -23.81 11.48
C LYS A 489 -17.12 -23.44 10.15
N ALA A 490 -15.81 -23.21 10.07
CA ALA A 490 -15.12 -22.93 8.83
C ALA A 490 -15.04 -24.20 7.93
N HIS A 491 -14.86 -23.98 6.64
CA HIS A 491 -14.72 -25.03 5.64
C HIS A 491 -13.44 -24.85 4.84
N ALA A 492 -12.61 -25.88 4.75
CA ALA A 492 -11.38 -25.79 3.99
C ALA A 492 -11.10 -27.04 3.14
N THR A 493 -10.53 -26.80 1.97
CA THR A 493 -9.86 -27.83 1.16
C THR A 493 -8.35 -27.62 1.24
N LEU A 494 -7.64 -28.57 1.85
CA LEU A 494 -6.20 -28.53 2.11
C LEU A 494 -5.48 -29.50 1.17
N LEU A 495 -4.84 -28.99 0.11
CA LEU A 495 -4.24 -29.79 -0.95
C LEU A 495 -2.73 -29.64 -1.02
N ASN A 496 -2.01 -30.74 -1.01
CA ASN A 496 -0.57 -30.80 -1.26
C ASN A 496 0.28 -29.82 -0.43
N ASN A 497 -0.15 -29.51 0.81
CA ASN A 497 0.61 -28.62 1.70
C ASN A 497 1.66 -29.41 2.47
N GLN A 498 2.70 -28.73 2.93
CA GLN A 498 3.72 -29.26 3.82
C GLN A 498 3.58 -28.64 5.22
N CYS A 499 3.43 -29.47 6.23
CA CYS A 499 3.40 -29.04 7.64
C CYS A 499 4.57 -29.69 8.39
N ILE A 500 5.57 -28.88 8.76
CA ILE A 500 6.85 -29.39 9.26
C ILE A 500 7.11 -28.81 10.66
N GLU A 501 7.32 -29.69 11.66
CA GLU A 501 7.73 -29.32 13.03
C GLU A 501 6.88 -28.21 13.70
N ASN A 502 5.56 -28.19 13.46
CA ASN A 502 4.68 -27.25 14.14
C ASN A 502 4.40 -27.72 15.59
N GLY A 503 4.25 -26.77 16.52
CA GLY A 503 4.30 -27.05 17.96
C GLY A 503 3.18 -27.94 18.52
N LEU A 504 1.92 -27.72 18.10
CA LEU A 504 0.77 -28.54 18.59
C LEU A 504 0.36 -29.60 17.56
N VAL A 505 -0.23 -29.20 16.44
CA VAL A 505 -0.67 -30.14 15.40
C VAL A 505 -0.23 -29.66 14.03
N ALA A 506 0.02 -30.59 13.12
CA ALA A 506 0.24 -30.22 11.72
C ALA A 506 -1.06 -29.69 11.12
N ILE A 507 -2.19 -30.39 11.32
CA ILE A 507 -3.53 -29.96 10.88
C ILE A 507 -4.54 -30.14 12.02
N GLY A 508 -5.29 -29.07 12.33
CA GLY A 508 -6.35 -29.08 13.33
C GLY A 508 -7.71 -28.72 12.72
N VAL A 509 -8.75 -29.55 12.99
CA VAL A 509 -10.13 -29.29 12.59
C VAL A 509 -11.01 -29.34 13.83
N GLY A 510 -11.63 -28.20 14.18
CA GLY A 510 -12.34 -28.11 15.47
C GLY A 510 -13.56 -27.19 15.46
N ASN A 511 -14.33 -27.26 16.53
CA ASN A 511 -15.47 -26.39 16.79
C ASN A 511 -16.51 -26.35 15.67
N GLY A 512 -16.94 -27.54 15.19
CA GLY A 512 -17.95 -27.66 14.12
C GLY A 512 -17.43 -27.39 12.71
N ALA A 513 -16.13 -27.31 12.50
CA ALA A 513 -15.54 -27.12 11.19
C ALA A 513 -15.48 -28.41 10.36
N SER A 514 -15.32 -28.27 9.05
CA SER A 514 -15.11 -29.39 8.15
C SER A 514 -13.92 -29.17 7.22
N ALA A 515 -13.16 -30.23 6.93
CA ALA A 515 -12.01 -30.15 6.06
C ALA A 515 -11.89 -31.34 5.10
N ARG A 516 -11.43 -31.07 3.88
CA ARG A 516 -10.91 -32.08 2.96
C ARG A 516 -9.39 -31.95 2.92
N ILE A 517 -8.70 -32.97 3.37
CA ILE A 517 -7.23 -33.01 3.60
C ILE A 517 -6.62 -34.01 2.62
N VAL A 518 -5.98 -33.56 1.55
CA VAL A 518 -5.59 -34.41 0.42
C VAL A 518 -4.14 -34.18 0.01
N GLY A 519 -3.36 -35.23 -0.08
CA GLY A 519 -2.01 -35.22 -0.62
C GLY A 519 -0.98 -34.42 0.20
N ASN A 520 -1.29 -34.07 1.46
CA ASN A 520 -0.40 -33.25 2.27
C ASN A 520 0.77 -34.06 2.83
N GLN A 521 1.90 -33.42 3.05
CA GLN A 521 3.09 -33.98 3.69
C GLN A 521 3.23 -33.42 5.10
N LEU A 522 3.05 -34.26 6.10
CA LEU A 522 3.09 -33.88 7.51
C LEU A 522 4.29 -34.55 8.18
N LYS A 523 5.18 -33.76 8.78
CA LYS A 523 6.39 -34.26 9.41
C LYS A 523 6.62 -33.67 10.80
N ARG A 524 6.94 -34.54 11.75
CA ARG A 524 7.42 -34.17 13.09
C ARG A 524 8.37 -35.22 13.63
N THR A 525 9.49 -34.78 14.18
CA THR A 525 10.50 -35.69 14.76
C THR A 525 10.23 -36.07 16.21
N GLY A 526 9.48 -35.25 16.98
CA GLY A 526 9.20 -35.50 18.38
C GLY A 526 7.92 -34.84 18.89
N GLY A 527 7.70 -34.86 20.21
CA GLY A 527 6.59 -34.23 20.89
C GLY A 527 5.41 -35.13 21.15
N MET A 528 4.45 -34.65 21.98
CA MET A 528 3.26 -35.39 22.40
C MET A 528 2.02 -35.22 21.51
N PRO A 529 1.73 -34.00 20.97
CA PRO A 529 0.50 -33.79 20.23
C PRO A 529 0.36 -34.67 18.98
N PRO A 530 -0.87 -35.00 18.53
CA PRO A 530 -1.08 -35.73 17.30
C PRO A 530 -0.69 -34.90 16.07
N MET A 531 -0.48 -35.55 14.93
CA MET A 531 -0.22 -34.82 13.67
C MET A 531 -1.48 -34.18 13.12
N ILE A 532 -2.60 -34.90 13.10
CA ILE A 532 -3.93 -34.37 12.73
C ILE A 532 -4.86 -34.54 13.93
N ALA A 533 -5.62 -33.52 14.29
CA ALA A 533 -6.66 -33.57 15.30
C ALA A 533 -8.01 -33.17 14.71
N ILE A 534 -9.02 -34.09 14.82
CA ILE A 534 -10.41 -33.84 14.46
C ILE A 534 -11.22 -33.81 15.76
N LEU A 535 -11.59 -32.62 16.20
CA LEU A 535 -12.25 -32.43 17.50
C LEU A 535 -13.75 -32.73 17.43
N LYS A 536 -14.38 -32.86 18.59
CA LYS A 536 -15.82 -33.17 18.73
C LYS A 536 -16.67 -32.20 17.91
N GLY A 537 -17.67 -32.74 17.21
CA GLY A 537 -18.59 -31.98 16.34
C GLY A 537 -18.01 -31.56 14.99
N SER A 538 -16.75 -31.91 14.70
CA SER A 538 -16.08 -31.57 13.44
C SER A 538 -15.92 -32.80 12.54
N SER A 539 -15.69 -32.56 11.23
CA SER A 539 -15.57 -33.65 10.27
C SER A 539 -14.39 -33.47 9.32
N ALA A 540 -13.80 -34.57 8.88
CA ALA A 540 -12.74 -34.52 7.86
C ALA A 540 -12.76 -35.73 6.90
N VAL A 541 -12.36 -35.47 5.65
CA VAL A 541 -11.96 -36.51 4.69
C VAL A 541 -10.43 -36.39 4.49
N ILE A 542 -9.69 -37.42 4.87
CA ILE A 542 -8.24 -37.47 4.92
C ILE A 542 -7.77 -38.50 3.90
N THR A 543 -7.22 -38.07 2.76
CA THR A 543 -6.92 -38.97 1.64
C THR A 543 -5.54 -38.72 1.05
N GLY A 544 -4.77 -39.77 0.82
CA GLY A 544 -3.50 -39.71 0.08
C GLY A 544 -2.40 -38.91 0.76
N ASN A 545 -2.48 -38.67 2.09
CA ASN A 545 -1.46 -37.89 2.80
C ASN A 545 -0.31 -38.78 3.26
N THR A 546 0.88 -38.20 3.35
CA THR A 546 2.04 -38.81 3.99
C THR A 546 2.24 -38.20 5.38
N ILE A 547 2.17 -39.01 6.42
CA ILE A 547 2.26 -38.62 7.83
C ILE A 547 3.50 -39.29 8.42
N THR A 548 4.57 -38.52 8.61
CA THR A 548 5.87 -39.03 9.07
C THR A 548 6.18 -38.55 10.49
N GLY A 549 6.51 -39.51 11.36
CA GLY A 549 6.72 -39.25 12.76
C GLY A 549 5.40 -39.13 13.54
N GLY A 550 5.36 -38.30 14.58
CA GLY A 550 4.16 -38.04 15.33
C GLY A 550 4.38 -38.05 16.83
N GLY A 551 3.32 -37.72 17.58
CA GLY A 551 3.23 -37.79 19.03
C GLY A 551 2.41 -38.99 19.46
N VAL A 552 1.31 -38.72 20.20
CA VAL A 552 0.39 -39.78 20.66
C VAL A 552 -0.35 -40.46 19.50
N ALA A 553 -0.56 -39.75 18.41
CA ALA A 553 -1.23 -40.28 17.22
C ALA A 553 -0.78 -39.59 15.91
N GLY A 554 -0.88 -40.32 14.81
CA GLY A 554 -0.87 -39.73 13.46
C GLY A 554 -2.15 -38.93 13.26
N VAL A 555 -3.32 -39.53 13.47
CA VAL A 555 -4.63 -38.87 13.45
C VAL A 555 -5.39 -39.17 14.76
N MET A 556 -5.77 -38.14 15.48
CA MET A 556 -6.69 -38.23 16.62
C MET A 556 -8.09 -37.81 16.19
N VAL A 557 -9.10 -38.62 16.44
CA VAL A 557 -10.49 -38.39 16.04
C VAL A 557 -11.40 -38.39 17.24
N GLN A 558 -12.07 -37.27 17.51
CA GLN A 558 -13.16 -37.12 18.49
C GLN A 558 -14.50 -36.81 17.75
N GLY A 559 -14.46 -36.42 16.50
CA GLY A 559 -15.60 -36.16 15.63
C GLY A 559 -15.81 -37.27 14.60
N SER A 560 -16.02 -36.90 13.32
CA SER A 560 -16.21 -37.84 12.22
C SER A 560 -15.04 -37.76 11.24
N ALA A 561 -14.47 -38.89 10.81
CA ALA A 561 -13.37 -38.93 9.87
C ALA A 561 -13.45 -40.09 8.87
N VAL A 562 -13.25 -39.80 7.59
CA VAL A 562 -12.96 -40.82 6.57
C VAL A 562 -11.45 -40.72 6.25
N ILE A 563 -10.70 -41.77 6.59
CA ILE A 563 -9.25 -41.85 6.49
C ILE A 563 -8.90 -42.92 5.48
N ARG A 564 -8.49 -42.56 4.28
CA ARG A 564 -8.27 -43.54 3.21
C ARG A 564 -6.99 -43.25 2.42
N ASP A 565 -6.35 -44.34 1.98
CA ASP A 565 -5.22 -44.30 1.04
C ASP A 565 -4.05 -43.40 1.52
N ASN A 566 -3.87 -43.27 2.87
CA ASN A 566 -2.77 -42.49 3.46
C ASN A 566 -1.58 -43.41 3.80
N ARG A 567 -0.39 -42.80 3.84
CA ARG A 567 0.82 -43.46 4.31
C ARG A 567 1.23 -42.89 5.67
N PHE A 568 1.27 -43.76 6.67
CA PHE A 568 1.66 -43.46 8.04
C PHE A 568 3.02 -44.09 8.38
N GLU A 569 4.03 -43.29 8.64
CA GLU A 569 5.37 -43.71 9.04
C GLU A 569 5.71 -43.25 10.44
N GLY A 570 5.64 -44.12 11.41
CA GLY A 570 5.95 -43.82 12.81
C GLY A 570 7.45 -43.80 13.11
N ASN A 571 7.81 -43.29 14.30
CA ASN A 571 9.18 -43.26 14.83
C ASN A 571 9.63 -44.60 15.45
N GLY A 572 8.84 -45.64 15.33
CA GLY A 572 9.04 -46.94 15.95
C GLY A 572 7.99 -47.26 17.04
N PRO A 573 7.55 -48.52 17.14
CA PRO A 573 6.57 -48.88 18.12
C PRO A 573 7.19 -48.83 19.54
N ARG A 574 6.54 -48.13 20.47
CA ARG A 574 6.97 -48.03 21.87
C ARG A 574 6.41 -49.17 22.70
N ARG A 575 7.27 -49.82 23.51
CA ARG A 575 6.90 -50.84 24.49
C ARG A 575 6.77 -50.19 25.89
N GLY A 576 5.88 -50.73 26.73
CA GLY A 576 5.72 -50.29 28.13
C GLY A 576 4.63 -49.24 28.38
N PRO A 577 4.47 -48.81 29.64
CA PRO A 577 3.50 -47.82 30.04
C PRO A 577 3.99 -46.44 29.60
N GLY A 578 3.56 -46.01 28.48
CA GLY A 578 3.91 -44.70 27.91
C GLY A 578 2.70 -44.10 27.20
N PRO A 579 2.81 -42.85 26.75
CA PRO A 579 1.73 -42.21 25.98
C PRO A 579 1.38 -43.07 24.77
N PRO A 580 0.12 -43.03 24.33
CA PRO A 580 -0.30 -43.71 23.12
C PRO A 580 0.62 -43.40 21.94
N ASN A 581 0.77 -44.40 21.06
CA ASN A 581 1.56 -44.27 19.83
C ASN A 581 0.78 -45.03 18.75
N PHE A 582 -0.29 -44.40 18.26
CA PHE A 582 -1.22 -45.02 17.32
C PHE A 582 -1.21 -44.24 15.99
N ALA A 583 -1.28 -44.92 14.86
CA ALA A 583 -1.43 -44.20 13.59
C ALA A 583 -2.79 -43.48 13.55
N VAL A 584 -3.86 -44.15 14.02
CA VAL A 584 -5.17 -43.54 14.24
C VAL A 584 -5.67 -43.85 15.66
N TRP A 585 -6.05 -42.81 16.39
CA TRP A 585 -6.67 -42.91 17.73
C TRP A 585 -8.10 -42.35 17.68
N ALA A 586 -9.07 -43.24 17.72
CA ALA A 586 -10.49 -42.93 17.73
C ALA A 586 -11.04 -42.92 19.16
N HIS A 587 -11.52 -41.78 19.63
CA HIS A 587 -12.08 -41.58 20.96
C HIS A 587 -13.57 -41.93 21.01
N GLY A 588 -14.12 -42.02 22.22
CA GLY A 588 -15.54 -42.27 22.46
C GLY A 588 -16.46 -41.29 21.74
N GLY A 589 -17.49 -41.80 21.10
CA GLY A 589 -18.45 -41.03 20.33
C GLY A 589 -18.00 -40.67 18.90
N SER A 590 -16.77 -40.97 18.48
CA SER A 590 -16.29 -40.72 17.14
C SER A 590 -16.91 -41.64 16.08
N GLU A 591 -16.93 -41.20 14.83
CA GLU A 591 -17.30 -41.99 13.67
C GLU A 591 -16.10 -42.08 12.72
N VAL A 592 -15.57 -43.29 12.48
CA VAL A 592 -14.34 -43.43 11.70
C VAL A 592 -14.45 -44.54 10.65
N THR A 593 -14.11 -44.18 9.43
CA THR A 593 -13.80 -45.13 8.33
C THR A 593 -12.29 -45.09 8.06
N PHE A 594 -11.59 -46.22 8.27
CA PHE A 594 -10.17 -46.37 8.07
C PHE A 594 -9.90 -47.44 7.01
N THR A 595 -9.58 -46.99 5.75
CA THR A 595 -9.58 -47.90 4.61
C THR A 595 -8.40 -47.69 3.67
N GLY A 596 -7.81 -48.77 3.18
CA GLY A 596 -6.74 -48.71 2.14
C GLY A 596 -5.43 -48.03 2.56
N ASN A 597 -5.22 -47.83 3.88
CA ASN A 597 -4.02 -47.10 4.34
C ASN A 597 -2.81 -48.02 4.46
N GLU A 598 -1.63 -47.48 4.27
CA GLU A 598 -0.35 -48.09 4.59
C GLU A 598 0.17 -47.56 5.94
N VAL A 599 0.43 -48.44 6.88
CA VAL A 599 0.88 -48.06 8.25
C VAL A 599 2.15 -48.82 8.60
N ASP A 600 3.18 -48.09 9.00
CA ASP A 600 4.45 -48.63 9.33
C ASP A 600 5.05 -48.04 10.62
N ARG A 601 5.60 -48.89 11.53
CA ARG A 601 6.31 -48.46 12.74
C ARG A 601 5.47 -47.71 13.79
N TRP A 602 4.21 -48.08 13.95
CA TRP A 602 3.34 -47.62 15.02
C TRP A 602 3.01 -48.77 15.99
N ARG A 603 2.68 -48.45 17.24
CA ARG A 603 2.25 -49.48 18.19
C ARG A 603 0.97 -50.17 17.70
N HIS A 604 -0.03 -49.40 17.32
CA HIS A 604 -1.24 -49.85 16.63
C HIS A 604 -1.49 -49.00 15.40
N ALA A 605 -1.97 -49.59 14.33
CA ALA A 605 -2.47 -48.85 13.17
C ALA A 605 -3.76 -48.10 13.50
N LEU A 606 -4.63 -48.73 14.30
CA LEU A 606 -5.86 -48.13 14.77
C LEU A 606 -6.11 -48.60 16.22
N HIS A 607 -6.40 -47.65 17.07
CA HIS A 607 -6.96 -47.92 18.42
C HIS A 607 -8.26 -47.14 18.58
N ALA A 608 -9.38 -47.82 18.73
CA ALA A 608 -10.70 -47.24 18.92
C ALA A 608 -11.30 -47.75 20.24
N SER A 609 -11.81 -46.83 21.08
CA SER A 609 -12.50 -47.20 22.33
C SER A 609 -13.73 -46.30 22.49
N GLY A 610 -14.93 -46.94 22.55
CA GLY A 610 -16.20 -46.25 22.71
C GLY A 610 -16.64 -45.45 21.46
N ALA A 611 -16.13 -45.72 20.29
CA ALA A 611 -16.55 -45.07 19.04
C ALA A 611 -18.03 -45.37 18.74
N LYS A 612 -18.73 -44.40 18.13
CA LYS A 612 -20.12 -44.59 17.73
C LYS A 612 -20.23 -45.54 16.53
N ASN A 613 -19.42 -45.28 15.48
CA ASN A 613 -19.32 -46.11 14.30
C ASN A 613 -17.86 -46.33 13.94
N MET A 614 -17.49 -47.60 13.56
CA MET A 614 -16.13 -47.95 13.22
C MET A 614 -16.08 -48.92 12.05
N THR A 615 -15.33 -48.55 11.03
CA THR A 615 -15.04 -49.44 9.90
C THR A 615 -13.53 -49.41 9.58
N ALA A 616 -12.90 -50.57 9.48
CA ALA A 616 -11.45 -50.71 9.21
C ALA A 616 -11.20 -51.78 8.13
N ASN A 617 -10.96 -51.35 6.87
CA ASN A 617 -10.91 -52.27 5.74
C ASN A 617 -9.63 -52.13 4.92
N ASN A 618 -9.14 -53.25 4.39
CA ASN A 618 -8.09 -53.26 3.34
C ASN A 618 -6.82 -52.46 3.67
N ASN A 619 -6.48 -52.31 4.96
CA ASN A 619 -5.26 -51.65 5.37
C ASN A 619 -4.05 -52.60 5.35
N ARG A 620 -2.87 -52.04 4.96
CA ARG A 620 -1.58 -52.76 4.98
C ARG A 620 -0.75 -52.24 6.14
N ILE A 621 -0.40 -53.10 7.07
CA ILE A 621 0.23 -52.71 8.36
C ILE A 621 1.52 -53.48 8.57
N SER A 622 2.61 -52.78 8.92
CA SER A 622 3.88 -53.39 9.22
C SER A 622 4.53 -52.83 10.48
N ARG A 623 5.38 -53.63 11.13
CA ARG A 623 6.19 -53.24 12.30
C ARG A 623 5.34 -52.60 13.44
N PHE A 624 4.37 -53.33 13.93
CA PHE A 624 3.48 -52.96 15.04
C PHE A 624 3.76 -53.85 16.27
N LEU A 625 3.02 -53.65 17.39
CA LEU A 625 3.13 -54.47 18.62
C LEU A 625 1.79 -55.13 19.01
N GLY A 626 1.80 -56.46 19.16
CA GLY A 626 0.69 -57.23 19.69
C GLY A 626 -0.50 -57.31 18.71
N THR A 627 -1.28 -56.27 18.60
CA THR A 627 -2.45 -56.22 17.69
C THR A 627 -2.40 -54.98 16.83
N ALA A 628 -2.51 -55.13 15.53
CA ALA A 628 -2.43 -54.03 14.61
C ALA A 628 -3.65 -53.11 14.68
N ILE A 629 -4.87 -53.64 14.73
CA ILE A 629 -6.13 -52.91 14.83
C ILE A 629 -6.87 -53.36 16.08
N VAL A 630 -7.11 -52.44 17.01
CA VAL A 630 -7.82 -52.66 18.27
C VAL A 630 -9.10 -51.85 18.28
N ILE A 631 -10.26 -52.52 18.36
CA ILE A 631 -11.58 -51.89 18.43
C ILE A 631 -12.30 -52.38 19.69
N GLN A 632 -12.72 -51.47 20.55
CA GLN A 632 -13.33 -51.81 21.85
C GLN A 632 -14.56 -50.96 22.14
N LYS A 633 -15.59 -51.59 22.72
CA LYS A 633 -16.80 -50.93 23.28
C LYS A 633 -17.45 -49.93 22.30
N THR A 634 -17.59 -50.30 21.04
CA THR A 634 -18.30 -49.45 20.05
C THR A 634 -19.79 -49.45 20.32
N ALA A 635 -20.49 -48.34 20.06
CA ALA A 635 -21.93 -48.22 20.22
C ALA A 635 -22.71 -49.01 19.14
N ALA A 636 -22.22 -48.99 17.90
CA ALA A 636 -22.74 -49.79 16.80
C ALA A 636 -21.81 -50.94 16.43
N PRO A 637 -22.28 -51.98 15.72
CA PRO A 637 -21.45 -53.06 15.25
C PRO A 637 -20.23 -52.60 14.45
N ALA A 638 -19.03 -53.00 14.87
CA ALA A 638 -17.79 -52.64 14.19
C ALA A 638 -17.52 -53.56 13.00
N ASN A 639 -17.10 -53.00 11.90
CA ASN A 639 -16.68 -53.72 10.69
C ASN A 639 -15.16 -53.72 10.54
N ALA A 640 -14.54 -54.87 10.33
CA ALA A 640 -13.11 -55.00 10.06
C ALA A 640 -12.83 -56.15 9.10
N PHE A 641 -12.47 -55.87 7.85
CA PHE A 641 -12.24 -56.95 6.90
C PHE A 641 -11.09 -56.63 5.92
N GLY A 642 -10.45 -57.65 5.39
CA GLY A 642 -9.42 -57.56 4.37
C GLY A 642 -8.14 -56.88 4.82
N ASN A 643 -7.90 -56.69 6.14
CA ASN A 643 -6.66 -56.07 6.61
C ASN A 643 -5.50 -57.07 6.63
N VAL A 644 -4.33 -56.63 6.18
CA VAL A 644 -3.12 -57.44 6.11
C VAL A 644 -2.05 -56.85 7.01
N ALA A 645 -1.68 -57.58 8.07
CA ALA A 645 -0.68 -57.19 9.05
C ALA A 645 0.61 -58.04 8.89
N PHE A 646 1.74 -57.40 8.83
CA PHE A 646 3.07 -58.07 8.73
C PHE A 646 3.81 -57.95 10.08
N SER A 647 4.06 -59.04 10.74
CA SER A 647 4.77 -59.09 12.04
C SER A 647 5.90 -60.05 12.07
N GLY A 648 6.96 -59.73 12.82
CA GLY A 648 8.04 -60.68 13.16
C GLY A 648 7.70 -61.62 14.33
N ASN A 649 6.53 -61.48 14.96
CA ASN A 649 6.11 -62.30 16.11
C ASN A 649 4.83 -63.06 15.76
N ALA A 650 4.89 -64.41 15.87
CA ALA A 650 3.75 -65.28 15.56
C ALA A 650 2.51 -65.05 16.47
N LYS A 651 2.67 -64.45 17.64
CA LYS A 651 1.58 -64.12 18.56
C LYS A 651 0.82 -62.82 18.20
N ASP A 652 1.32 -62.02 17.28
CA ASP A 652 0.73 -60.76 16.86
C ASP A 652 -0.51 -60.97 15.98
N ARG A 653 -1.54 -60.18 16.21
CA ARG A 653 -2.85 -60.30 15.54
C ARG A 653 -3.08 -59.13 14.61
N ALA A 654 -3.74 -59.37 13.48
CA ALA A 654 -4.15 -58.31 12.58
C ALA A 654 -5.25 -57.45 13.20
N VAL A 655 -6.27 -58.07 13.80
CA VAL A 655 -7.45 -57.37 14.31
C VAL A 655 -7.90 -57.99 15.64
N SER A 656 -8.36 -57.15 16.56
CA SER A 656 -9.09 -57.55 17.77
C SER A 656 -10.31 -56.64 17.92
N VAL A 657 -11.49 -57.20 17.98
CA VAL A 657 -12.76 -56.50 18.23
C VAL A 657 -13.37 -57.04 19.49
N SER A 658 -13.66 -56.16 20.50
CA SER A 658 -14.40 -56.49 21.71
C SER A 658 -15.63 -55.56 21.82
N GLY A 659 -16.82 -56.16 21.79
CA GLY A 659 -18.10 -55.48 21.74
C GLY A 659 -18.95 -55.93 20.55
N PRO A 660 -19.98 -55.16 20.14
CA PRO A 660 -20.82 -55.50 19.00
C PRO A 660 -19.98 -55.64 17.71
N GLN A 661 -20.16 -56.74 17.00
CA GLN A 661 -19.43 -57.05 15.76
C GLN A 661 -20.40 -57.10 14.60
N GLY A 662 -20.02 -56.43 13.48
CA GLY A 662 -20.59 -56.61 12.18
C GLY A 662 -19.77 -57.63 11.36
N VAL A 663 -19.29 -57.20 10.19
CA VAL A 663 -18.43 -58.04 9.35
C VAL A 663 -16.97 -58.00 9.86
N VAL A 664 -16.52 -59.09 10.46
CA VAL A 664 -15.12 -59.24 10.93
C VAL A 664 -14.51 -60.49 10.30
N ASN A 665 -14.02 -60.36 9.08
CA ASN A 665 -13.48 -61.52 8.35
C ASN A 665 -12.30 -61.14 7.43
N ALA A 666 -11.67 -62.11 6.82
CA ALA A 666 -10.56 -61.95 5.86
C ALA A 666 -9.37 -61.09 6.39
N ASN A 667 -9.20 -60.95 7.72
CA ASN A 667 -8.05 -60.25 8.31
C ASN A 667 -6.91 -61.24 8.48
N VAL A 668 -5.72 -60.93 7.95
CA VAL A 668 -4.58 -61.88 7.91
C VAL A 668 -3.35 -61.25 8.57
N SER A 669 -2.73 -62.05 9.48
CA SER A 669 -1.39 -61.80 10.00
C SER A 669 -0.38 -62.61 9.19
N LYS A 670 0.63 -61.97 8.59
CA LYS A 670 1.69 -62.64 7.78
C LYS A 670 3.04 -62.41 8.45
N PRO A 671 3.97 -63.41 8.38
CA PRO A 671 5.35 -63.18 8.80
C PRO A 671 6.05 -62.17 7.92
N VAL A 672 6.91 -61.31 8.49
CA VAL A 672 7.83 -60.46 7.71
C VAL A 672 8.83 -61.37 7.02
N LYS A 673 8.87 -61.40 5.69
CA LYS A 673 9.94 -62.11 4.98
C LYS A 673 11.26 -61.41 5.37
N LYS A 674 12.18 -62.15 5.98
CA LYS A 674 13.58 -61.72 6.12
C LYS A 674 14.12 -61.60 4.69
N ASN A 675 14.39 -60.40 4.21
CA ASN A 675 15.30 -60.26 3.07
C ASN A 675 16.68 -60.69 3.57
N ASN A 676 17.19 -61.77 3.04
CA ASN A 676 18.56 -62.18 3.19
C ASN A 676 19.47 -61.14 2.56
#